data_d0f87e6dd27b2a7f534c066987c5b97a
#
_entry.id   d0f87e6dd27b2a7f534c066987c5b97a
#
_cell.length_a   1.000
_cell.length_b   1.000
_cell.length_c   1.000
_cell.angle_alpha   90.00
_cell.angle_beta   90.00
_cell.angle_gamma   90.00
#
_symmetry.space_group_name_H-M   'P 1'
#
loop_
_entity.id
_entity.type
_entity.pdbx_description
1 polymer ?
#
loop_
_entity_poly.entity_id
_entity_poly.type
_entity_poly.pdbx_seq_one_letter_code
_entity_poly.pdbx_strand_id
1 'polypeptide(L)'
;MSKPEPPTILLLATLLRLALNVASTRVVLLHGHTGGHAAGHVIESFGQFVIGGNFAVGVVVFVILTIINFVVVTKGSGRISEVSARFTLDAMPGKQMAIDADLNAGLITQDEAKVRRMEVRQEADFYGSMDGASKFVRGDAVAGILILFINMIGGLAIGMMAHDLPFATAGRTYTLLTIGDGLVTQIPALLLSTAVAIIVTRMSGSQDMGGELRRQLFRSPKALAVAAGLLIVMGLIPGMPNIAFLTVGALAAWGAWTIQKKLNIANQPEVKAAEAAKAAAAAAPIPQEQRELSWEDVQPVDLLGLEVGYRLVPLVNKNQNGDLLARIRGVRRKLSQDLGFLVPAVHIRDNLDLSPNGYRINLGGVPVGEGQVYPEREMAINPGRVFGQLKGIPTKDPAFGMEAVWIEPSARDHAQTLGYTVVDASTVVATHLSHIVQVHAHELLGHEEVQHLLNTLQKGAPKLVEDLIPRVMPLSAVVRVFQGLLAERVPIRNIRTIVETLAEHAPRTPDPTVLQNQVRIALGRQIVQDIAGISGELPVITLEPDLERLLSNSVTGAGANGNQSPGLEPGLAERLQLRLAESAQRQELAGEPAVLLVAPQLRHTLARFMRAAVPSLHVLAWNEIPDNRKVRLVTAVGR
;
A
#
# COMPACT_ATOMS: atom_id res chain seq x y z
N MET A 1 -0.67 22.07 17.38
CA MET A 1 -1.20 23.14 16.51
C MET A 1 -1.38 22.56 15.12
N SER A 2 -2.63 22.41 14.66
CA SER A 2 -2.93 21.98 13.30
C SER A 2 -2.39 23.03 12.32
N LYS A 3 -1.65 22.57 11.30
CA LYS A 3 -1.20 23.48 10.22
C LYS A 3 -2.45 24.09 9.59
N PRO A 4 -2.48 25.43 9.34
CA PRO A 4 -3.62 26.06 8.71
C PRO A 4 -3.89 25.40 7.35
N GLU A 5 -5.14 24.98 7.16
CA GLU A 5 -5.54 24.30 5.94
C GLU A 5 -5.51 25.25 4.74
N PRO A 6 -5.07 24.81 3.55
CA PRO A 6 -4.96 25.66 2.36
C PRO A 6 -6.22 26.47 2.02
N PRO A 7 -7.46 25.95 2.16
CA PRO A 7 -8.66 26.74 1.91
C PRO A 7 -8.79 27.98 2.82
N THR A 8 -8.45 27.84 4.10
CA THR A 8 -8.50 28.94 5.08
C THR A 8 -7.49 30.04 4.74
N ILE A 9 -6.29 29.68 4.31
CA ILE A 9 -5.26 30.65 3.88
C ILE A 9 -5.73 31.43 2.65
N LEU A 10 -6.35 30.74 1.68
CA LEU A 10 -6.88 31.37 0.48
C LEU A 10 -7.99 32.38 0.79
N LEU A 11 -8.93 32.03 1.69
CA LEU A 11 -10.00 32.90 2.13
C LEU A 11 -9.44 34.14 2.84
N LEU A 12 -8.48 33.96 3.75
CA LEU A 12 -7.86 35.07 4.47
C LEU A 12 -7.09 36.00 3.53
N ALA A 13 -6.32 35.46 2.59
CA ALA A 13 -5.60 36.24 1.59
C ALA A 13 -6.55 37.02 0.68
N THR A 14 -7.69 36.46 0.30
CA THR A 14 -8.72 37.12 -0.50
C THR A 14 -9.40 38.25 0.25
N LEU A 15 -9.72 38.05 1.54
CA LEU A 15 -10.26 39.12 2.40
C LEU A 15 -9.29 40.29 2.58
N LEU A 16 -8.00 39.97 2.83
CA LEU A 16 -6.97 41.01 2.94
C LEU A 16 -6.86 41.82 1.65
N ARG A 17 -6.91 41.13 0.49
CA ARG A 17 -6.86 41.80 -0.81
C ARG A 17 -8.06 42.71 -1.06
N LEU A 18 -9.29 42.25 -0.71
CA LEU A 18 -10.50 43.09 -0.79
C LEU A 18 -10.36 44.35 0.06
N ALA A 19 -9.85 44.22 1.29
CA ALA A 19 -9.60 45.36 2.17
C ALA A 19 -8.60 46.35 1.56
N LEU A 20 -7.52 45.83 0.95
CA LEU A 20 -6.53 46.67 0.26
C LEU A 20 -7.13 47.38 -0.97
N ASN A 21 -7.97 46.70 -1.77
CA ASN A 21 -8.64 47.30 -2.91
C ASN A 21 -9.58 48.44 -2.50
N VAL A 22 -10.33 48.28 -1.41
CA VAL A 22 -11.19 49.36 -0.88
C VAL A 22 -10.35 50.52 -0.38
N ALA A 23 -9.22 50.25 0.30
CA ALA A 23 -8.31 51.29 0.76
C ALA A 23 -7.69 52.06 -0.41
N SER A 24 -7.23 51.35 -1.46
CA SER A 24 -6.69 51.98 -2.67
C SER A 24 -7.74 52.85 -3.39
N THR A 25 -8.95 52.31 -3.57
CA THR A 25 -10.10 53.05 -4.13
C THR A 25 -10.34 54.35 -3.39
N ARG A 26 -10.36 54.31 -2.04
CA ARG A 26 -10.52 55.53 -1.22
C ARG A 26 -9.44 56.58 -1.51
N VAL A 27 -8.18 56.14 -1.62
CA VAL A 27 -7.05 57.05 -1.91
C VAL A 27 -7.19 57.66 -3.31
N VAL A 28 -7.52 56.83 -4.32
CA VAL A 28 -7.73 57.29 -5.71
C VAL A 28 -8.85 58.35 -5.77
N LEU A 29 -10.00 58.09 -5.12
CA LEU A 29 -11.15 59.01 -5.17
C LEU A 29 -10.92 60.30 -4.37
N LEU A 30 -10.27 60.23 -3.20
CA LEU A 30 -10.02 61.43 -2.35
C LEU A 30 -8.89 62.31 -2.86
N HIS A 31 -7.80 61.72 -3.34
CA HIS A 31 -6.57 62.46 -3.65
C HIS A 31 -6.24 62.48 -5.15
N GLY A 32 -6.98 61.77 -6.00
CA GLY A 32 -6.71 61.63 -7.44
C GLY A 32 -6.61 62.99 -8.17
N HIS A 33 -7.29 64.05 -7.69
CA HIS A 33 -7.22 65.38 -8.24
C HIS A 33 -5.80 66.03 -8.13
N THR A 34 -4.97 65.54 -7.20
CA THR A 34 -3.60 66.12 -7.00
C THR A 34 -2.60 65.60 -8.06
N GLY A 35 -2.98 64.67 -8.92
CA GLY A 35 -2.16 64.24 -10.04
C GLY A 35 -1.88 62.71 -10.02
N GLY A 36 -1.07 62.26 -10.96
CA GLY A 36 -0.75 60.83 -11.15
C GLY A 36 -0.08 60.13 -9.96
N HIS A 37 0.59 60.88 -9.08
CA HIS A 37 1.27 60.37 -7.88
C HIS A 37 0.32 60.12 -6.69
N ALA A 38 -0.93 60.53 -6.78
CA ALA A 38 -1.89 60.54 -5.67
C ALA A 38 -2.10 59.17 -5.01
N ALA A 39 -2.06 58.11 -5.78
CA ALA A 39 -2.22 56.75 -5.31
C ALA A 39 -0.87 56.01 -5.09
N GLY A 40 0.25 56.72 -5.17
CA GLY A 40 1.60 56.18 -4.98
C GLY A 40 2.34 55.87 -6.28
N HIS A 41 3.67 55.94 -6.22
CA HIS A 41 4.54 55.77 -7.39
C HIS A 41 4.40 54.41 -8.09
N VAL A 42 4.06 53.33 -7.38
CA VAL A 42 3.87 52.00 -7.98
C VAL A 42 2.65 52.00 -8.92
N ILE A 43 1.51 52.50 -8.45
CA ILE A 43 0.27 52.57 -9.23
C ILE A 43 0.47 53.46 -10.45
N GLU A 44 1.13 54.60 -10.27
CA GLU A 44 1.47 55.52 -11.39
C GLU A 44 2.37 54.84 -12.42
N SER A 45 3.46 54.18 -11.99
CA SER A 45 4.40 53.52 -12.88
C SER A 45 3.73 52.42 -13.71
N PHE A 46 2.85 51.61 -13.12
CA PHE A 46 2.06 50.61 -13.85
C PHE A 46 1.09 51.26 -14.83
N GLY A 47 0.41 52.35 -14.43
CA GLY A 47 -0.47 53.08 -15.32
C GLY A 47 0.28 53.67 -16.54
N GLN A 48 1.43 54.32 -16.28
CA GLN A 48 2.28 54.88 -17.33
C GLN A 48 2.87 53.82 -18.26
N PHE A 49 3.27 52.66 -17.71
CA PHE A 49 3.81 51.54 -18.50
C PHE A 49 2.82 51.03 -19.56
N VAL A 50 1.53 50.85 -19.19
CA VAL A 50 0.50 50.38 -20.11
C VAL A 50 0.03 51.47 -21.09
N ILE A 51 -0.07 52.70 -20.63
CA ILE A 51 -0.49 53.81 -21.49
C ILE A 51 0.58 54.17 -22.53
N GLY A 52 1.88 54.03 -22.25
CA GLY A 52 2.98 54.03 -23.21
C GLY A 52 3.00 55.18 -24.24
N GLY A 53 2.55 56.36 -23.85
CA GLY A 53 2.51 57.53 -24.72
C GLY A 53 1.22 57.69 -25.56
N ASN A 54 0.44 56.64 -25.80
CA ASN A 54 -0.87 56.74 -26.46
C ASN A 54 -1.98 56.23 -25.54
N PHE A 55 -2.77 57.14 -25.01
CA PHE A 55 -3.82 56.88 -24.04
C PHE A 55 -4.90 55.88 -24.55
N ALA A 56 -5.34 56.05 -25.81
CA ALA A 56 -6.36 55.21 -26.38
C ALA A 56 -5.88 53.73 -26.52
N VAL A 57 -4.64 53.55 -26.96
CA VAL A 57 -4.03 52.22 -27.07
C VAL A 57 -3.87 51.57 -25.69
N GLY A 58 -3.42 52.37 -24.69
CA GLY A 58 -3.27 51.88 -23.32
C GLY A 58 -4.58 51.38 -22.70
N VAL A 59 -5.67 52.10 -22.89
CA VAL A 59 -7.01 51.67 -22.43
C VAL A 59 -7.42 50.35 -23.10
N VAL A 60 -7.25 50.21 -24.41
CA VAL A 60 -7.59 48.99 -25.13
C VAL A 60 -6.76 47.81 -24.62
N VAL A 61 -5.44 47.96 -24.48
CA VAL A 61 -4.55 46.92 -23.95
C VAL A 61 -4.96 46.51 -22.53
N PHE A 62 -5.26 47.49 -21.67
CA PHE A 62 -5.73 47.23 -20.31
C PHE A 62 -7.04 46.41 -20.27
N VAL A 63 -8.02 46.75 -21.14
CA VAL A 63 -9.28 45.99 -21.25
C VAL A 63 -9.01 44.56 -21.68
N ILE A 64 -8.13 44.35 -22.66
CA ILE A 64 -7.73 43.03 -23.11
C ILE A 64 -7.11 42.24 -21.96
N LEU A 65 -6.15 42.79 -21.22
CA LEU A 65 -5.50 42.14 -20.07
C LEU A 65 -6.53 41.79 -18.98
N THR A 66 -7.47 42.69 -18.69
CA THR A 66 -8.53 42.43 -17.71
C THR A 66 -9.45 41.30 -18.15
N ILE A 67 -9.83 41.24 -19.42
CA ILE A 67 -10.64 40.16 -19.96
C ILE A 67 -9.88 38.81 -19.88
N ILE A 68 -8.62 38.77 -20.28
CA ILE A 68 -7.79 37.56 -20.20
C ILE A 68 -7.69 37.09 -18.74
N ASN A 69 -7.37 37.97 -17.81
CA ASN A 69 -7.26 37.64 -16.41
C ASN A 69 -8.57 37.04 -15.84
N PHE A 70 -9.68 37.69 -16.13
CA PHE A 70 -11.00 37.26 -15.62
C PHE A 70 -11.51 35.99 -16.31
N VAL A 71 -11.56 35.97 -17.66
CA VAL A 71 -12.18 34.89 -18.42
C VAL A 71 -11.30 33.63 -18.49
N VAL A 72 -10.00 33.80 -18.72
CA VAL A 72 -9.08 32.69 -18.92
C VAL A 72 -8.56 32.17 -17.57
N VAL A 73 -7.96 33.06 -16.75
CA VAL A 73 -7.28 32.60 -15.54
C VAL A 73 -8.27 32.33 -14.40
N THR A 74 -9.06 33.35 -14.00
CA THR A 74 -9.94 33.22 -12.82
C THR A 74 -11.11 32.25 -13.05
N LYS A 75 -11.78 32.36 -14.22
CA LYS A 75 -12.87 31.43 -14.56
C LYS A 75 -12.35 30.01 -14.84
N GLY A 76 -11.15 29.89 -15.45
CA GLY A 76 -10.50 28.63 -15.72
C GLY A 76 -10.10 27.87 -14.45
N SER A 77 -9.43 28.54 -13.51
CA SER A 77 -9.03 27.94 -12.21
C SER A 77 -10.23 27.50 -11.38
N GLY A 78 -11.31 28.33 -11.35
CA GLY A 78 -12.55 27.97 -10.68
C GLY A 78 -13.23 26.74 -11.29
N ARG A 79 -13.20 26.60 -12.61
CA ARG A 79 -13.74 25.42 -13.30
C ARG A 79 -12.96 24.16 -12.99
N ILE A 80 -11.64 24.23 -12.94
CA ILE A 80 -10.77 23.11 -12.54
C ILE A 80 -11.12 22.66 -11.12
N SER A 81 -11.25 23.61 -10.18
CA SER A 81 -11.61 23.31 -8.80
C SER A 81 -12.98 22.63 -8.69
N GLU A 82 -14.00 23.18 -9.36
CA GLU A 82 -15.37 22.64 -9.38
C GLU A 82 -15.40 21.21 -9.93
N VAL A 83 -14.75 20.97 -11.06
CA VAL A 83 -14.73 19.65 -11.72
C VAL A 83 -13.97 18.63 -10.87
N SER A 84 -12.80 18.99 -10.32
CA SER A 84 -12.04 18.09 -9.45
C SER A 84 -12.79 17.75 -8.17
N ALA A 85 -13.42 18.74 -7.52
CA ALA A 85 -14.23 18.52 -6.33
C ALA A 85 -15.40 17.57 -6.64
N ARG A 86 -16.09 17.79 -7.76
CA ARG A 86 -17.23 16.96 -8.16
C ARG A 86 -16.81 15.51 -8.40
N PHE A 87 -15.76 15.26 -9.18
CA PHE A 87 -15.29 13.89 -9.43
C PHE A 87 -14.84 13.18 -8.15
N THR A 88 -14.17 13.89 -7.24
CA THR A 88 -13.75 13.30 -5.97
C THR A 88 -14.94 12.95 -5.07
N LEU A 89 -15.93 13.84 -5.00
CA LEU A 89 -17.14 13.61 -4.21
C LEU A 89 -18.01 12.51 -4.81
N ASP A 90 -18.15 12.45 -6.14
CA ASP A 90 -18.89 11.41 -6.84
C ASP A 90 -18.24 10.02 -6.71
N ALA A 91 -16.89 9.96 -6.58
CA ALA A 91 -16.15 8.73 -6.36
C ALA A 91 -16.16 8.23 -4.90
N MET A 92 -16.60 9.07 -3.94
CA MET A 92 -16.55 8.77 -2.50
C MET A 92 -17.36 7.52 -2.09
N PRO A 93 -18.61 7.31 -2.57
CA PRO A 93 -19.36 6.09 -2.25
C PRO A 93 -18.63 4.82 -2.74
N GLY A 94 -18.01 4.88 -3.92
CA GLY A 94 -17.21 3.77 -4.46
C GLY A 94 -15.97 3.46 -3.61
N LYS A 95 -15.25 4.49 -3.16
CA LYS A 95 -14.12 4.32 -2.23
C LYS A 95 -14.57 3.74 -0.89
N GLN A 96 -15.73 4.14 -0.34
CA GLN A 96 -16.27 3.59 0.89
C GLN A 96 -16.68 2.13 0.72
N MET A 97 -17.39 1.77 -0.38
CA MET A 97 -17.74 0.38 -0.69
C MET A 97 -16.50 -0.50 -0.87
N ALA A 98 -15.43 0.00 -1.49
CA ALA A 98 -14.17 -0.73 -1.61
C ALA A 98 -13.52 -0.99 -0.24
N ILE A 99 -13.55 0.00 0.68
CA ILE A 99 -13.04 -0.19 2.05
C ILE A 99 -13.89 -1.23 2.80
N ASP A 100 -15.21 -1.22 2.62
CA ASP A 100 -16.12 -2.18 3.25
C ASP A 100 -15.93 -3.60 2.67
N ALA A 101 -15.71 -3.71 1.37
CA ALA A 101 -15.37 -4.97 0.72
C ALA A 101 -14.01 -5.53 1.21
N ASP A 102 -12.98 -4.67 1.31
CA ASP A 102 -11.67 -5.04 1.85
C ASP A 102 -11.77 -5.50 3.32
N LEU A 103 -12.60 -4.83 4.12
CA LEU A 103 -12.85 -5.21 5.52
C LEU A 103 -13.57 -6.56 5.61
N ASN A 104 -14.63 -6.76 4.82
CA ASN A 104 -15.39 -8.01 4.79
C ASN A 104 -14.59 -9.18 4.25
N ALA A 105 -13.69 -8.94 3.30
CA ALA A 105 -12.73 -9.93 2.79
C ALA A 105 -11.58 -10.20 3.76
N GLY A 106 -11.50 -9.48 4.89
CA GLY A 106 -10.40 -9.61 5.86
C GLY A 106 -9.05 -9.10 5.36
N LEU A 107 -9.03 -8.31 4.28
CA LEU A 107 -7.82 -7.71 3.70
C LEU A 107 -7.28 -6.55 4.55
N ILE A 108 -8.16 -5.88 5.31
CA ILE A 108 -7.81 -4.80 6.23
C ILE A 108 -8.47 -5.06 7.59
N THR A 109 -7.84 -4.52 8.64
CA THR A 109 -8.39 -4.56 10.01
C THR A 109 -9.47 -3.49 10.21
N GLN A 110 -10.28 -3.63 11.28
CA GLN A 110 -11.27 -2.61 11.64
C GLN A 110 -10.65 -1.23 11.89
N ASP A 111 -9.44 -1.19 12.47
CA ASP A 111 -8.76 0.06 12.74
C ASP A 111 -8.17 0.68 11.46
N GLU A 112 -7.63 -0.13 10.55
CA GLU A 112 -7.23 0.33 9.22
C GLU A 112 -8.43 0.84 8.41
N ALA A 113 -9.58 0.17 8.47
CA ALA A 113 -10.81 0.63 7.81
C ALA A 113 -11.28 1.98 8.36
N LYS A 114 -11.21 2.20 9.69
CA LYS A 114 -11.51 3.51 10.30
C LYS A 114 -10.56 4.60 9.81
N VAL A 115 -9.25 4.32 9.75
CA VAL A 115 -8.24 5.27 9.25
C VAL A 115 -8.53 5.62 7.79
N ARG A 116 -8.72 4.62 6.91
CA ARG A 116 -9.03 4.85 5.49
C ARG A 116 -10.34 5.61 5.28
N ARG A 117 -11.40 5.31 6.06
CA ARG A 117 -12.66 6.07 6.01
C ARG A 117 -12.46 7.52 6.45
N MET A 118 -11.60 7.77 7.44
CA MET A 118 -11.26 9.11 7.89
C MET A 118 -10.46 9.86 6.82
N GLU A 119 -9.52 9.23 6.15
CA GLU A 119 -8.78 9.79 5.01
C GLU A 119 -9.70 10.17 3.86
N VAL A 120 -10.65 9.30 3.48
CA VAL A 120 -11.66 9.57 2.43
C VAL A 120 -12.54 10.76 2.82
N ARG A 121 -12.94 10.85 4.09
CA ARG A 121 -13.72 12.00 4.60
C ARG A 121 -12.89 13.29 4.55
N GLN A 122 -11.63 13.26 5.01
CA GLN A 122 -10.74 14.43 4.96
C GLN A 122 -10.48 14.88 3.52
N GLU A 123 -10.34 13.95 2.59
CA GLU A 123 -10.20 14.24 1.17
C GLU A 123 -11.47 14.95 0.63
N ALA A 124 -12.66 14.46 0.98
CA ALA A 124 -13.94 15.06 0.60
C ALA A 124 -14.11 16.48 1.20
N ASP A 125 -13.83 16.64 2.48
CA ASP A 125 -13.89 17.92 3.18
C ASP A 125 -12.91 18.93 2.57
N PHE A 126 -11.71 18.47 2.21
CA PHE A 126 -10.70 19.32 1.54
C PHE A 126 -11.19 19.79 0.17
N TYR A 127 -11.66 18.91 -0.71
CA TYR A 127 -12.11 19.30 -2.05
C TYR A 127 -13.39 20.13 -2.00
N GLY A 128 -14.32 19.83 -1.09
CA GLY A 128 -15.50 20.65 -0.85
C GLY A 128 -15.16 22.07 -0.38
N SER A 129 -14.23 22.19 0.56
CA SER A 129 -13.74 23.48 1.06
C SER A 129 -12.98 24.27 -0.01
N MET A 130 -12.19 23.57 -0.86
CA MET A 130 -11.47 24.19 -1.98
C MET A 130 -12.40 24.70 -3.08
N ASP A 131 -13.50 24.01 -3.39
CA ASP A 131 -14.53 24.52 -4.30
C ASP A 131 -15.16 25.79 -3.76
N GLY A 132 -15.49 25.83 -2.46
CA GLY A 132 -15.98 27.01 -1.77
C GLY A 132 -14.97 28.19 -1.84
N ALA A 133 -13.71 27.95 -1.50
CA ALA A 133 -12.65 28.95 -1.56
C ALA A 133 -12.42 29.48 -3.00
N SER A 134 -12.47 28.60 -4.01
CA SER A 134 -12.32 28.99 -5.41
C SER A 134 -13.45 29.90 -5.91
N LYS A 135 -14.70 29.64 -5.45
CA LYS A 135 -15.84 30.51 -5.75
C LYS A 135 -15.69 31.89 -5.11
N PHE A 136 -15.12 31.94 -3.91
CA PHE A 136 -14.83 33.21 -3.23
C PHE A 136 -13.75 34.01 -3.97
N VAL A 137 -12.66 33.39 -4.43
CA VAL A 137 -11.62 34.02 -5.27
C VAL A 137 -12.20 34.57 -6.57
N ARG A 138 -13.15 33.82 -7.20
CA ARG A 138 -13.86 34.31 -8.39
C ARG A 138 -14.75 35.52 -8.08
N GLY A 139 -15.43 35.51 -6.93
CA GLY A 139 -16.24 36.67 -6.47
C GLY A 139 -15.41 37.92 -6.29
N ASP A 140 -14.21 37.81 -5.71
CA ASP A 140 -13.25 38.89 -5.55
C ASP A 140 -12.81 39.48 -6.88
N ALA A 141 -12.56 38.68 -7.92
CA ALA A 141 -12.22 39.16 -9.24
C ALA A 141 -13.37 39.97 -9.89
N VAL A 142 -14.63 39.55 -9.68
CA VAL A 142 -15.82 40.31 -10.11
C VAL A 142 -15.91 41.63 -9.37
N ALA A 143 -15.71 41.64 -8.05
CA ALA A 143 -15.70 42.85 -7.23
C ALA A 143 -14.61 43.80 -7.70
N GLY A 144 -13.41 43.29 -8.01
CA GLY A 144 -12.31 44.12 -8.56
C GLY A 144 -12.68 44.84 -9.86
N ILE A 145 -13.39 44.15 -10.79
CA ILE A 145 -13.87 44.78 -12.02
C ILE A 145 -14.90 45.87 -11.71
N LEU A 146 -15.83 45.64 -10.79
CA LEU A 146 -16.82 46.67 -10.39
C LEU A 146 -16.15 47.87 -9.73
N ILE A 147 -15.16 47.63 -8.87
CA ILE A 147 -14.36 48.70 -8.23
C ILE A 147 -13.67 49.56 -9.30
N LEU A 148 -13.15 48.91 -10.33
CA LEU A 148 -12.49 49.58 -11.46
C LEU A 148 -13.44 50.53 -12.20
N PHE A 149 -14.67 50.10 -12.48
CA PHE A 149 -15.71 50.96 -13.04
C PHE A 149 -16.10 52.10 -12.10
N ILE A 150 -16.22 51.82 -10.80
CA ILE A 150 -16.52 52.86 -9.78
C ILE A 150 -15.38 53.87 -9.72
N ASN A 151 -14.12 53.47 -9.72
CA ASN A 151 -12.97 54.36 -9.72
C ASN A 151 -12.93 55.23 -10.97
N MET A 152 -13.25 54.69 -12.13
CA MET A 152 -13.24 55.45 -13.38
C MET A 152 -14.37 56.44 -13.46
N ILE A 153 -15.61 56.01 -13.22
CA ILE A 153 -16.81 56.85 -13.32
C ILE A 153 -16.87 57.80 -12.12
N GLY A 154 -16.68 57.29 -10.89
CA GLY A 154 -16.71 58.08 -9.66
C GLY A 154 -15.58 59.09 -9.59
N GLY A 155 -14.37 58.68 -10.00
CA GLY A 155 -13.21 59.57 -10.08
C GLY A 155 -13.44 60.70 -11.08
N LEU A 156 -13.97 60.42 -12.26
CA LEU A 156 -14.30 61.44 -13.25
C LEU A 156 -15.35 62.43 -12.71
N ALA A 157 -16.43 61.91 -12.07
CA ALA A 157 -17.48 62.74 -11.48
C ALA A 157 -16.93 63.62 -10.35
N ILE A 158 -16.15 63.07 -9.40
CA ILE A 158 -15.54 63.78 -8.29
C ILE A 158 -14.54 64.87 -8.82
N GLY A 159 -13.69 64.48 -9.79
CA GLY A 159 -12.74 65.39 -10.39
C GLY A 159 -13.39 66.60 -11.03
N MET A 160 -14.51 66.46 -11.71
CA MET A 160 -15.23 67.54 -12.34
C MET A 160 -16.12 68.32 -11.37
N MET A 161 -16.87 67.64 -10.48
CA MET A 161 -17.88 68.29 -9.66
C MET A 161 -17.33 68.81 -8.33
N ALA A 162 -16.31 68.21 -7.76
CA ALA A 162 -15.75 68.54 -6.46
C ALA A 162 -14.43 69.33 -6.58
N HIS A 163 -13.71 69.20 -7.69
CA HIS A 163 -12.39 69.81 -7.87
C HIS A 163 -12.29 70.68 -9.13
N ASP A 164 -13.40 70.99 -9.82
CA ASP A 164 -13.50 71.87 -11.00
C ASP A 164 -12.47 71.54 -12.11
N LEU A 165 -12.07 70.26 -12.24
CA LEU A 165 -11.13 69.81 -13.27
C LEU A 165 -11.79 69.80 -14.64
N PRO A 166 -11.12 70.25 -15.71
CA PRO A 166 -11.61 70.04 -17.09
C PRO A 166 -11.80 68.56 -17.37
N PHE A 167 -12.85 68.17 -18.12
CA PHE A 167 -13.17 66.78 -18.49
C PHE A 167 -11.97 66.02 -19.03
N ALA A 168 -11.17 66.64 -19.92
CA ALA A 168 -10.00 66.02 -20.51
C ALA A 168 -8.90 65.71 -19.47
N THR A 169 -8.70 66.65 -18.49
CA THR A 169 -7.71 66.45 -17.42
C THR A 169 -8.18 65.43 -16.40
N ALA A 170 -9.42 65.56 -15.92
CA ALA A 170 -10.01 64.62 -15.02
C ALA A 170 -10.03 63.17 -15.62
N GLY A 171 -10.48 63.05 -16.87
CA GLY A 171 -10.50 61.80 -17.60
C GLY A 171 -9.12 61.15 -17.73
N ARG A 172 -8.10 61.93 -18.07
CA ARG A 172 -6.74 61.43 -18.20
C ARG A 172 -6.13 61.01 -16.86
N THR A 173 -6.30 61.78 -15.82
CA THR A 173 -5.71 61.52 -14.50
C THR A 173 -6.38 60.34 -13.81
N TYR A 174 -7.69 60.34 -13.70
CA TYR A 174 -8.40 59.22 -13.03
C TYR A 174 -8.35 57.91 -13.82
N THR A 175 -8.32 57.95 -15.15
CA THR A 175 -8.12 56.75 -15.95
C THR A 175 -6.70 56.16 -15.77
N LEU A 176 -5.66 57.03 -15.73
CA LEU A 176 -4.29 56.60 -15.45
C LEU A 176 -4.20 55.90 -14.08
N LEU A 177 -4.75 56.51 -13.05
CA LEU A 177 -4.77 55.98 -11.69
C LEU A 177 -5.57 54.68 -11.62
N THR A 178 -6.73 54.60 -12.28
CA THR A 178 -7.58 53.41 -12.32
C THR A 178 -6.92 52.25 -13.04
N ILE A 179 -6.24 52.51 -14.18
CA ILE A 179 -5.47 51.48 -14.90
C ILE A 179 -4.31 50.98 -14.06
N GLY A 180 -3.58 51.89 -13.41
CA GLY A 180 -2.47 51.52 -12.54
C GLY A 180 -2.92 50.68 -11.34
N ASP A 181 -3.97 51.13 -10.64
CA ASP A 181 -4.57 50.39 -9.51
C ASP A 181 -5.10 49.01 -9.95
N GLY A 182 -5.82 48.96 -11.09
CA GLY A 182 -6.32 47.71 -11.66
C GLY A 182 -5.23 46.70 -12.01
N LEU A 183 -4.09 47.15 -12.55
CA LEU A 183 -2.96 46.27 -12.87
C LEU A 183 -2.26 45.76 -11.63
N VAL A 184 -2.00 46.62 -10.64
CA VAL A 184 -1.37 46.23 -9.38
C VAL A 184 -2.22 45.19 -8.66
N THR A 185 -3.54 45.34 -8.65
CA THR A 185 -4.47 44.40 -8.00
C THR A 185 -4.65 43.11 -8.79
N GLN A 186 -4.35 43.10 -10.10
CA GLN A 186 -4.40 41.86 -10.89
C GLN A 186 -3.27 40.84 -10.54
N ILE A 187 -2.09 41.30 -10.13
CA ILE A 187 -0.95 40.42 -9.81
C ILE A 187 -1.29 39.44 -8.68
N PRO A 188 -1.77 39.86 -7.49
CA PRO A 188 -2.21 38.92 -6.45
C PRO A 188 -3.37 38.02 -6.89
N ALA A 189 -4.28 38.55 -7.75
CA ALA A 189 -5.37 37.74 -8.31
C ALA A 189 -4.87 36.56 -9.13
N LEU A 190 -3.91 36.82 -10.01
CA LEU A 190 -3.27 35.78 -10.82
C LEU A 190 -2.56 34.74 -9.94
N LEU A 191 -1.81 35.20 -8.94
CA LEU A 191 -1.11 34.29 -8.01
C LEU A 191 -2.09 33.40 -7.23
N LEU A 192 -3.16 33.98 -6.67
CA LEU A 192 -4.18 33.24 -5.93
C LEU A 192 -4.91 32.24 -6.84
N SER A 193 -5.35 32.64 -8.03
CA SER A 193 -6.04 31.77 -9.00
C SER A 193 -5.15 30.63 -9.46
N THR A 194 -3.87 30.90 -9.72
CA THR A 194 -2.88 29.89 -10.10
C THR A 194 -2.60 28.95 -8.94
N ALA A 195 -2.46 29.47 -7.72
CA ALA A 195 -2.27 28.66 -6.51
C ALA A 195 -3.46 27.71 -6.28
N VAL A 196 -4.71 28.19 -6.43
CA VAL A 196 -5.91 27.36 -6.36
C VAL A 196 -5.85 26.23 -7.38
N ALA A 197 -5.55 26.55 -8.64
CA ALA A 197 -5.45 25.54 -9.71
C ALA A 197 -4.40 24.47 -9.39
N ILE A 198 -3.20 24.89 -8.94
CA ILE A 198 -2.12 23.97 -8.58
C ILE A 198 -2.48 23.11 -7.39
N ILE A 199 -3.06 23.67 -6.32
CA ILE A 199 -3.42 22.95 -5.10
C ILE A 199 -4.49 21.90 -5.40
N VAL A 200 -5.47 22.21 -6.24
CA VAL A 200 -6.58 21.30 -6.58
C VAL A 200 -6.17 20.21 -7.56
N THR A 201 -5.26 20.50 -8.48
CA THR A 201 -4.76 19.50 -9.44
C THR A 201 -3.69 18.57 -8.84
N ARG A 202 -3.25 18.84 -7.59
CA ARG A 202 -2.27 18.01 -6.90
C ARG A 202 -2.86 16.63 -6.61
N MET A 203 -2.32 15.59 -7.25
CA MET A 203 -2.66 14.20 -6.91
C MET A 203 -2.18 13.88 -5.49
N SER A 204 -2.98 13.13 -4.74
CA SER A 204 -2.69 12.66 -3.37
C SER A 204 -1.54 11.65 -3.37
N GLY A 205 -0.31 12.12 -3.55
CA GLY A 205 0.90 11.31 -3.52
C GLY A 205 2.00 12.04 -2.75
N SER A 206 2.75 11.31 -1.95
CA SER A 206 3.83 11.80 -1.07
C SER A 206 5.09 12.31 -1.81
N GLN A 207 4.99 12.69 -3.10
CA GLN A 207 6.13 13.14 -3.89
C GLN A 207 6.31 14.65 -3.80
N ASP A 208 7.57 15.07 -3.60
CA ASP A 208 7.98 16.48 -3.57
C ASP A 208 7.65 17.16 -4.90
N MET A 209 6.73 18.16 -4.84
CA MET A 209 6.24 18.88 -6.03
C MET A 209 7.35 19.65 -6.74
N GLY A 210 8.36 20.15 -6.00
CA GLY A 210 9.53 20.79 -6.57
C GLY A 210 10.37 19.82 -7.40
N GLY A 211 10.47 18.56 -6.93
CA GLY A 211 11.13 17.47 -7.63
C GLY A 211 10.38 17.05 -8.89
N GLU A 212 9.04 16.94 -8.83
CA GLU A 212 8.23 16.52 -9.97
C GLU A 212 8.16 17.61 -11.05
N LEU A 213 7.93 18.89 -10.67
CA LEU A 213 7.94 20.03 -11.59
C LEU A 213 9.32 20.17 -12.26
N ARG A 214 10.40 20.03 -11.48
CA ARG A 214 11.76 20.03 -12.02
C ARG A 214 11.98 18.85 -12.97
N ARG A 215 11.48 17.67 -12.64
CA ARG A 215 11.56 16.48 -13.50
C ARG A 215 10.78 16.65 -14.80
N GLN A 216 9.59 17.25 -14.76
CA GLN A 216 8.75 17.51 -15.94
C GLN A 216 9.31 18.63 -16.82
N LEU A 217 9.69 19.78 -16.26
CA LEU A 217 10.24 20.93 -16.99
C LEU A 217 11.61 20.64 -17.61
N PHE A 218 12.46 19.90 -16.90
CA PHE A 218 13.83 19.61 -17.33
C PHE A 218 14.01 18.21 -17.93
N ARG A 219 12.93 17.45 -18.13
CA ARG A 219 12.98 16.12 -18.76
C ARG A 219 13.29 16.18 -20.26
N SER A 220 12.89 17.25 -20.95
CA SER A 220 13.08 17.41 -22.39
C SER A 220 13.95 18.63 -22.70
N PRO A 221 15.25 18.46 -22.99
CA PRO A 221 16.12 19.56 -23.38
C PRO A 221 15.68 20.22 -24.68
N LYS A 222 14.96 19.50 -25.56
CA LYS A 222 14.43 20.03 -26.82
C LYS A 222 13.35 21.10 -26.58
N ALA A 223 12.42 20.89 -25.64
CA ALA A 223 11.39 21.85 -25.31
C ALA A 223 11.98 23.16 -24.75
N LEU A 224 12.99 23.02 -23.88
CA LEU A 224 13.69 24.17 -23.30
C LEU A 224 14.50 24.94 -24.36
N ALA A 225 15.10 24.23 -25.32
CA ALA A 225 15.84 24.84 -26.42
C ALA A 225 14.92 25.60 -27.38
N VAL A 226 13.72 25.08 -27.69
CA VAL A 226 12.71 25.78 -28.50
C VAL A 226 12.22 27.04 -27.81
N ALA A 227 11.91 26.97 -26.51
CA ALA A 227 11.50 28.13 -25.72
C ALA A 227 12.62 29.19 -25.66
N ALA A 228 13.87 28.78 -25.46
CA ALA A 228 15.03 29.68 -25.50
C ALA A 228 15.19 30.38 -26.85
N GLY A 229 15.06 29.63 -27.95
CA GLY A 229 15.13 30.16 -29.31
C GLY A 229 14.05 31.23 -29.57
N LEU A 230 12.82 30.97 -29.13
CA LEU A 230 11.69 31.89 -29.28
C LEU A 230 11.90 33.17 -28.47
N LEU A 231 12.39 33.08 -27.23
CA LEU A 231 12.72 34.23 -26.39
C LEU A 231 13.87 35.05 -26.97
N ILE A 232 14.90 34.45 -27.51
CA ILE A 232 16.01 35.12 -28.15
C ILE A 232 15.54 35.88 -29.41
N VAL A 233 14.71 35.23 -30.24
CA VAL A 233 14.13 35.90 -31.41
C VAL A 233 13.28 37.10 -31.02
N MET A 234 12.43 36.98 -30.00
CA MET A 234 11.66 38.10 -29.48
C MET A 234 12.55 39.20 -28.91
N GLY A 235 13.66 38.87 -28.27
CA GLY A 235 14.65 39.81 -27.76
C GLY A 235 15.44 40.56 -28.85
N LEU A 236 15.43 40.12 -30.10
CA LEU A 236 16.08 40.80 -31.24
C LEU A 236 15.17 41.77 -31.95
N ILE A 237 13.86 41.82 -31.64
CA ILE A 237 12.91 42.71 -32.26
C ILE A 237 13.07 44.14 -31.69
N PRO A 238 13.27 45.17 -32.53
CA PRO A 238 13.36 46.55 -32.05
C PRO A 238 12.06 46.98 -31.35
N GLY A 239 12.17 47.61 -30.19
CA GLY A 239 11.02 48.09 -29.41
C GLY A 239 10.55 47.13 -28.31
N MET A 240 11.11 45.93 -28.21
CA MET A 240 10.88 45.00 -27.10
C MET A 240 11.90 45.25 -25.97
N PRO A 241 11.63 44.83 -24.73
CA PRO A 241 12.62 44.89 -23.65
C PRO A 241 13.74 43.85 -23.86
N ASN A 242 14.63 44.14 -24.79
CA ASN A 242 15.68 43.25 -25.31
C ASN A 242 16.50 42.60 -24.20
N ILE A 243 16.90 43.37 -23.18
CA ILE A 243 17.74 42.85 -22.08
C ILE A 243 17.00 41.70 -21.33
N ALA A 244 15.72 41.87 -21.02
CA ALA A 244 14.94 40.88 -20.28
C ALA A 244 14.75 39.59 -21.09
N PHE A 245 14.38 39.68 -22.37
CA PHE A 245 14.18 38.51 -23.23
C PHE A 245 15.49 37.80 -23.53
N LEU A 246 16.57 38.53 -23.80
CA LEU A 246 17.89 37.95 -24.08
C LEU A 246 18.49 37.27 -22.83
N THR A 247 18.34 37.85 -21.64
CA THR A 247 18.85 37.22 -20.40
C THR A 247 18.10 35.93 -20.05
N VAL A 248 16.76 35.94 -20.10
CA VAL A 248 15.95 34.76 -19.83
C VAL A 248 16.16 33.71 -20.90
N GLY A 249 16.25 34.11 -22.19
CA GLY A 249 16.54 33.20 -23.31
C GLY A 249 17.92 32.56 -23.19
N ALA A 250 18.96 33.35 -22.79
CA ALA A 250 20.31 32.83 -22.57
C ALA A 250 20.36 31.82 -21.38
N LEU A 251 19.67 32.11 -20.27
CA LEU A 251 19.55 31.20 -19.14
C LEU A 251 18.84 29.90 -19.53
N ALA A 252 17.77 29.95 -20.30
CA ALA A 252 17.07 28.79 -20.79
C ALA A 252 17.93 27.96 -21.78
N ALA A 253 18.66 28.63 -22.68
CA ALA A 253 19.61 27.96 -23.59
C ALA A 253 20.74 27.28 -22.84
N TRP A 254 21.32 27.94 -21.84
CA TRP A 254 22.33 27.36 -20.96
C TRP A 254 21.81 26.14 -20.19
N GLY A 255 20.59 26.24 -19.65
CA GLY A 255 19.89 25.11 -19.03
C GLY A 255 19.70 23.93 -19.99
N ALA A 256 19.21 24.17 -21.21
CA ALA A 256 19.06 23.17 -22.26
C ALA A 256 20.40 22.51 -22.63
N TRP A 257 21.44 23.30 -22.79
CA TRP A 257 22.79 22.81 -23.11
C TRP A 257 23.39 21.95 -22.00
N THR A 258 23.26 22.37 -20.72
CA THR A 258 23.77 21.58 -19.58
C THR A 258 23.05 20.25 -19.44
N ILE A 259 21.72 20.20 -19.65
CA ILE A 259 20.91 18.98 -19.64
C ILE A 259 21.30 18.09 -20.84
N GLN A 260 21.42 18.67 -22.05
CA GLN A 260 21.83 17.94 -23.24
C GLN A 260 23.23 17.36 -23.07
N LYS A 261 24.17 18.13 -22.49
CA LYS A 261 25.52 17.66 -22.19
C LYS A 261 25.53 16.49 -21.20
N LYS A 262 24.72 16.55 -20.14
CA LYS A 262 24.55 15.43 -19.21
C LYS A 262 23.94 14.19 -19.87
N LEU A 263 22.94 14.37 -20.73
CA LEU A 263 22.32 13.27 -21.49
C LEU A 263 23.28 12.69 -22.53
N ASN A 264 24.06 13.54 -23.19
CA ASN A 264 25.06 13.07 -24.17
C ASN A 264 26.22 12.34 -23.48
N ILE A 265 26.66 12.81 -22.30
CA ILE A 265 27.65 12.10 -21.46
C ILE A 265 27.08 10.74 -21.01
N ALA A 266 25.84 10.70 -20.54
CA ALA A 266 25.18 9.44 -20.15
C ALA A 266 24.89 8.51 -21.35
N ASN A 267 24.79 9.04 -22.57
CA ASN A 267 24.55 8.28 -23.81
C ASN A 267 25.82 8.01 -24.64
N GLN A 268 26.98 8.49 -24.23
CA GLN A 268 28.22 8.11 -24.90
C GLN A 268 28.48 6.61 -24.78
N PRO A 269 28.80 5.91 -25.88
CA PRO A 269 29.09 4.47 -25.82
C PRO A 269 30.26 4.14 -24.87
N GLU A 270 31.18 5.06 -24.65
CA GLU A 270 32.27 4.92 -23.67
C GLU A 270 31.81 5.02 -22.22
N VAL A 271 30.79 5.84 -21.89
CA VAL A 271 30.23 5.94 -20.52
C VAL A 271 29.23 4.81 -20.28
N LYS A 272 28.47 4.39 -21.27
CA LYS A 272 27.70 3.13 -21.23
C LYS A 272 28.61 1.92 -21.19
N ALA A 273 29.73 1.94 -21.88
CA ALA A 273 30.75 0.91 -21.79
C ALA A 273 31.51 0.99 -20.47
N ALA A 274 31.76 2.18 -19.90
CA ALA A 274 32.36 2.34 -18.58
C ALA A 274 31.39 2.12 -17.41
N GLU A 275 30.11 2.45 -17.55
CA GLU A 275 29.07 2.04 -16.59
C GLU A 275 28.66 0.57 -16.77
N ALA A 276 28.59 0.07 -17.99
CA ALA A 276 28.48 -1.35 -18.28
C ALA A 276 29.78 -2.10 -17.93
N ALA A 277 30.95 -1.49 -18.07
CA ALA A 277 32.23 -2.05 -17.59
C ALA A 277 32.41 -1.88 -16.07
N LYS A 278 31.84 -0.86 -15.43
CA LYS A 278 31.72 -0.76 -13.97
C LYS A 278 30.63 -1.67 -13.39
N ALA A 279 29.50 -1.81 -14.08
CA ALA A 279 28.49 -2.82 -13.77
C ALA A 279 28.96 -4.23 -14.18
N ALA A 280 29.69 -4.37 -15.27
CA ALA A 280 30.36 -5.62 -15.67
C ALA A 280 31.71 -5.84 -14.95
N ALA A 281 32.38 -4.82 -14.45
CA ALA A 281 33.50 -4.99 -13.50
C ALA A 281 33.05 -5.18 -12.06
N ALA A 282 31.77 -4.79 -11.74
CA ALA A 282 31.06 -5.27 -10.56
C ALA A 282 30.33 -6.61 -10.80
N ALA A 283 30.19 -7.03 -12.06
CA ALA A 283 29.56 -8.28 -12.51
C ALA A 283 30.43 -9.12 -13.45
N ALA A 284 31.65 -8.67 -13.79
CA ALA A 284 32.60 -9.54 -14.44
C ALA A 284 33.10 -10.55 -13.40
N PRO A 285 32.89 -11.83 -13.62
CA PRO A 285 33.68 -12.79 -12.89
C PRO A 285 35.15 -12.49 -13.25
N ILE A 286 35.93 -11.99 -12.29
CA ILE A 286 37.37 -12.12 -12.31
C ILE A 286 37.58 -13.60 -12.63
N PRO A 287 38.51 -13.97 -13.57
CA PRO A 287 38.74 -15.37 -13.90
C PRO A 287 38.84 -16.15 -12.60
N GLN A 288 37.93 -17.11 -12.42
CA GLN A 288 37.71 -17.87 -11.17
C GLN A 288 38.96 -18.63 -10.70
N GLU A 289 40.07 -18.56 -11.44
CA GLU A 289 41.30 -19.30 -11.15
C GLU A 289 42.28 -18.62 -10.21
N GLN A 290 42.03 -17.36 -9.72
CA GLN A 290 43.03 -16.66 -8.88
C GLN A 290 42.47 -15.88 -7.68
N ARG A 291 41.20 -16.02 -7.34
CA ARG A 291 40.66 -15.41 -6.12
C ARG A 291 40.46 -16.51 -5.08
N GLU A 292 41.19 -16.45 -3.98
CA GLU A 292 40.90 -17.26 -2.81
C GLU A 292 39.45 -16.94 -2.37
N LEU A 293 38.64 -17.99 -2.20
CA LEU A 293 37.24 -17.90 -1.73
C LEU A 293 37.22 -17.15 -0.39
N SER A 294 36.49 -16.05 -0.34
CA SER A 294 36.23 -15.31 0.88
C SER A 294 34.85 -15.65 1.43
N TRP A 295 34.60 -15.38 2.71
CA TRP A 295 33.26 -15.55 3.31
C TRP A 295 32.20 -14.67 2.66
N GLU A 296 32.61 -13.60 1.95
CA GLU A 296 31.72 -12.71 1.18
C GLU A 296 31.18 -13.36 -0.11
N ASP A 297 31.88 -14.40 -0.61
CA ASP A 297 31.47 -15.15 -1.80
C ASP A 297 30.39 -16.22 -1.47
N VAL A 298 30.21 -16.53 -0.19
CA VAL A 298 29.17 -17.45 0.29
C VAL A 298 27.88 -16.66 0.50
N GLN A 299 27.01 -16.65 -0.51
CA GLN A 299 25.69 -16.02 -0.36
C GLN A 299 24.84 -16.84 0.64
N PRO A 300 24.25 -16.17 1.67
CA PRO A 300 23.33 -16.86 2.57
C PRO A 300 22.11 -17.34 1.80
N VAL A 301 21.65 -18.55 2.13
CA VAL A 301 20.46 -19.14 1.52
C VAL A 301 19.21 -18.38 2.02
N ASP A 302 18.34 -17.99 1.10
CA ASP A 302 17.08 -17.35 1.45
C ASP A 302 16.19 -18.31 2.24
N LEU A 303 15.66 -17.84 3.39
CA LEU A 303 14.74 -18.63 4.21
C LEU A 303 13.45 -18.96 3.46
N LEU A 304 12.95 -18.02 2.65
CA LEU A 304 11.74 -18.19 1.84
C LEU A 304 11.97 -17.59 0.45
N GLY A 305 12.03 -18.44 -0.56
CA GLY A 305 12.25 -18.08 -1.97
C GLY A 305 11.06 -18.44 -2.84
N LEU A 306 10.80 -17.63 -3.86
CA LEU A 306 9.87 -17.92 -4.95
C LEU A 306 10.63 -17.76 -6.28
N GLU A 307 10.82 -18.85 -6.98
CA GLU A 307 11.40 -18.86 -8.32
C GLU A 307 10.28 -18.86 -9.36
N VAL A 308 10.41 -18.07 -10.39
CA VAL A 308 9.40 -17.91 -11.45
C VAL A 308 10.00 -18.10 -12.84
N GLY A 309 9.29 -18.82 -13.70
CA GLY A 309 9.64 -18.99 -15.11
C GLY A 309 9.46 -17.67 -15.89
N TYR A 310 10.07 -17.55 -17.04
CA TYR A 310 10.18 -16.28 -17.77
C TYR A 310 8.83 -15.65 -18.16
N ARG A 311 7.77 -16.44 -18.40
CA ARG A 311 6.42 -15.92 -18.70
C ARG A 311 5.71 -15.33 -17.49
N LEU A 312 6.18 -15.64 -16.28
CA LEU A 312 5.62 -15.12 -15.04
C LEU A 312 6.30 -13.83 -14.56
N VAL A 313 7.42 -13.44 -15.17
CA VAL A 313 8.15 -12.20 -14.85
C VAL A 313 7.26 -10.94 -14.92
N PRO A 314 6.33 -10.79 -15.90
CA PRO A 314 5.40 -9.66 -15.92
C PRO A 314 4.50 -9.56 -14.68
N LEU A 315 4.12 -10.67 -14.04
CA LEU A 315 3.32 -10.70 -12.81
C LEU A 315 4.08 -10.12 -11.61
N VAL A 316 5.41 -10.16 -11.66
CA VAL A 316 6.31 -9.68 -10.59
C VAL A 316 6.77 -8.24 -10.83
N ASN A 317 6.78 -7.77 -12.08
CA ASN A 317 7.34 -6.48 -12.44
C ASN A 317 6.38 -5.32 -12.09
N LYS A 318 6.79 -4.44 -11.16
CA LYS A 318 6.03 -3.25 -10.74
C LYS A 318 5.65 -2.30 -11.89
N ASN A 319 6.47 -2.26 -12.95
CA ASN A 319 6.25 -1.36 -14.10
C ASN A 319 5.20 -1.88 -15.09
N GLN A 320 4.75 -3.12 -14.93
CA GLN A 320 3.79 -3.80 -15.81
C GLN A 320 2.51 -4.25 -15.08
N ASN A 321 2.07 -3.52 -14.06
CA ASN A 321 0.89 -3.86 -13.21
C ASN A 321 0.99 -5.25 -12.52
N GLY A 322 2.19 -5.67 -12.11
CA GLY A 322 2.41 -6.93 -11.43
C GLY A 322 1.75 -6.99 -10.04
N ASP A 323 0.57 -7.56 -9.94
CA ASP A 323 -0.22 -7.68 -8.70
C ASP A 323 0.36 -8.70 -7.72
N LEU A 324 1.20 -9.64 -8.18
CA LEU A 324 1.72 -10.73 -7.36
C LEU A 324 2.51 -10.23 -6.13
N LEU A 325 3.35 -9.21 -6.28
CA LEU A 325 4.11 -8.62 -5.17
C LEU A 325 3.21 -8.00 -4.09
N ALA A 326 2.11 -7.37 -4.50
CA ALA A 326 1.14 -6.78 -3.58
C ALA A 326 0.40 -7.88 -2.80
N ARG A 327 -0.01 -8.95 -3.49
CA ARG A 327 -0.67 -10.12 -2.88
C ARG A 327 0.24 -10.86 -1.91
N ILE A 328 1.50 -11.13 -2.29
CA ILE A 328 2.50 -11.76 -1.41
C ILE A 328 2.70 -10.94 -0.13
N ARG A 329 2.78 -9.61 -0.24
CA ARG A 329 2.86 -8.73 0.95
C ARG A 329 1.61 -8.82 1.82
N GLY A 330 0.43 -8.88 1.22
CA GLY A 330 -0.85 -9.08 1.91
C GLY A 330 -0.90 -10.42 2.65
N VAL A 331 -0.57 -11.50 1.97
CA VAL A 331 -0.48 -12.86 2.53
C VAL A 331 0.51 -12.91 3.70
N ARG A 332 1.73 -12.36 3.52
CA ARG A 332 2.74 -12.32 4.58
C ARG A 332 2.25 -11.56 5.82
N ARG A 333 1.58 -10.40 5.63
CA ARG A 333 0.99 -9.63 6.73
C ARG A 333 -0.06 -10.43 7.48
N LYS A 334 -1.00 -11.03 6.76
CA LYS A 334 -2.06 -11.85 7.34
C LYS A 334 -1.48 -13.03 8.12
N LEU A 335 -0.57 -13.79 7.52
CA LEU A 335 0.07 -14.93 8.17
C LEU A 335 0.86 -14.53 9.42
N SER A 336 1.56 -13.40 9.38
CA SER A 336 2.29 -12.91 10.57
C SER A 336 1.34 -12.58 11.72
N GLN A 337 0.15 -12.03 11.42
CA GLN A 337 -0.89 -11.76 12.41
C GLN A 337 -1.55 -13.04 12.92
N ASP A 338 -1.83 -13.98 12.02
CA ASP A 338 -2.51 -15.24 12.35
C ASP A 338 -1.59 -16.18 13.15
N LEU A 339 -0.34 -16.31 12.76
CA LEU A 339 0.64 -17.19 13.42
C LEU A 339 1.21 -16.57 14.71
N GLY A 340 1.31 -15.25 14.79
CA GLY A 340 1.82 -14.52 15.94
C GLY A 340 3.33 -14.21 15.91
N PHE A 341 4.00 -14.35 14.76
CA PHE A 341 5.39 -13.92 14.55
C PHE A 341 5.59 -13.36 13.14
N LEU A 342 6.65 -12.60 12.94
CA LEU A 342 6.93 -11.98 11.65
C LEU A 342 7.47 -13.02 10.66
N VAL A 343 6.65 -13.39 9.67
CA VAL A 343 7.07 -14.28 8.58
C VAL A 343 8.22 -13.64 7.78
N PRO A 344 9.31 -14.36 7.46
CA PRO A 344 10.44 -13.84 6.69
C PRO A 344 10.04 -13.21 5.35
N ALA A 345 10.89 -12.35 4.80
CA ALA A 345 10.67 -11.80 3.47
C ALA A 345 10.71 -12.90 2.41
N VAL A 346 9.81 -12.82 1.42
CA VAL A 346 9.83 -13.70 0.26
C VAL A 346 10.75 -13.10 -0.78
N HIS A 347 11.86 -13.77 -1.08
CA HIS A 347 12.77 -13.37 -2.14
C HIS A 347 12.33 -13.99 -3.45
N ILE A 348 12.08 -13.14 -4.45
CA ILE A 348 11.60 -13.59 -5.76
C ILE A 348 12.73 -13.50 -6.76
N ARG A 349 13.00 -14.61 -7.45
CA ARG A 349 14.05 -14.72 -8.47
C ARG A 349 13.46 -15.31 -9.74
N ASP A 350 13.93 -14.86 -10.89
CA ASP A 350 13.70 -15.52 -12.16
C ASP A 350 14.61 -16.76 -12.29
N ASN A 351 14.03 -17.86 -12.76
CA ASN A 351 14.76 -19.10 -12.99
C ASN A 351 14.44 -19.62 -14.40
N LEU A 352 15.47 -19.60 -15.26
CA LEU A 352 15.36 -20.02 -16.67
C LEU A 352 15.31 -21.54 -16.83
N ASP A 353 15.66 -22.29 -15.80
CA ASP A 353 15.59 -23.76 -15.82
C ASP A 353 14.16 -24.28 -15.59
N LEU A 354 13.28 -23.40 -15.09
CA LEU A 354 11.86 -23.73 -14.93
C LEU A 354 11.10 -23.66 -16.26
N SER A 355 10.02 -24.42 -16.34
CA SER A 355 9.07 -24.29 -17.45
C SER A 355 8.59 -22.81 -17.55
N PRO A 356 8.27 -22.30 -18.75
CA PRO A 356 7.91 -20.89 -18.94
C PRO A 356 6.80 -20.39 -18.01
N ASN A 357 5.81 -21.24 -17.74
CA ASN A 357 4.65 -20.99 -16.88
C ASN A 357 4.80 -21.58 -15.47
N GLY A 358 5.97 -22.13 -15.16
CA GLY A 358 6.25 -22.79 -13.89
C GLY A 358 6.71 -21.80 -12.82
N TYR A 359 6.44 -22.15 -11.58
CA TYR A 359 7.02 -21.52 -10.40
C TYR A 359 7.39 -22.55 -9.35
N ARG A 360 8.30 -22.19 -8.46
CA ARG A 360 8.80 -23.06 -7.39
C ARG A 360 8.93 -22.25 -6.11
N ILE A 361 8.49 -22.83 -4.98
CA ILE A 361 8.62 -22.24 -3.66
C ILE A 361 9.70 -23.02 -2.91
N ASN A 362 10.70 -22.30 -2.41
CA ASN A 362 11.84 -22.85 -1.71
C ASN A 362 11.85 -22.39 -0.24
N LEU A 363 12.15 -23.33 0.66
CA LEU A 363 12.42 -23.06 2.08
C LEU A 363 13.87 -23.45 2.39
N GLY A 364 14.68 -22.48 2.87
CA GLY A 364 16.10 -22.72 3.13
C GLY A 364 16.85 -23.31 1.92
N GLY A 365 16.46 -22.91 0.70
CA GLY A 365 17.02 -23.42 -0.56
C GLY A 365 16.49 -24.78 -1.02
N VAL A 366 15.57 -25.41 -0.25
CA VAL A 366 14.95 -26.71 -0.62
C VAL A 366 13.59 -26.47 -1.26
N PRO A 367 13.30 -27.04 -2.43
CA PRO A 367 11.98 -26.98 -3.05
C PRO A 367 10.92 -27.69 -2.20
N VAL A 368 9.87 -26.97 -1.82
CA VAL A 368 8.74 -27.50 -1.02
C VAL A 368 7.40 -27.44 -1.76
N GLY A 369 7.33 -26.68 -2.84
CA GLY A 369 6.13 -26.58 -3.67
C GLY A 369 6.47 -26.14 -5.08
N GLU A 370 5.79 -26.73 -6.06
CA GLU A 370 5.90 -26.37 -7.48
C GLU A 370 4.50 -26.27 -8.08
N GLY A 371 4.36 -25.47 -9.14
CA GLY A 371 3.10 -25.35 -9.86
C GLY A 371 3.28 -24.67 -11.22
N GLN A 372 2.20 -24.68 -12.00
CA GLN A 372 2.13 -23.98 -13.28
C GLN A 372 0.92 -23.06 -13.29
N VAL A 373 1.12 -21.82 -13.74
CA VAL A 373 0.05 -20.82 -13.86
C VAL A 373 0.12 -20.13 -15.23
N TYR A 374 -1.03 -19.73 -15.74
CA TYR A 374 -1.16 -19.09 -17.03
C TYR A 374 -1.62 -17.63 -16.83
N PRO A 375 -0.74 -16.64 -17.00
CA PRO A 375 -1.04 -15.22 -16.74
C PRO A 375 -2.25 -14.68 -17.50
N GLU A 376 -2.52 -15.20 -18.70
CA GLU A 376 -3.61 -14.77 -19.58
C GLU A 376 -4.93 -15.53 -19.34
N ARG A 377 -4.95 -16.44 -18.36
CA ARG A 377 -6.11 -17.28 -18.06
C ARG A 377 -6.48 -17.17 -16.59
N GLU A 378 -7.69 -17.63 -16.27
CA GLU A 378 -8.19 -17.75 -14.92
C GLU A 378 -8.41 -19.21 -14.54
N MET A 379 -8.16 -19.56 -13.29
CA MET A 379 -8.37 -20.91 -12.78
C MET A 379 -9.77 -21.02 -12.19
N ALA A 380 -10.59 -21.90 -12.75
CA ALA A 380 -11.89 -22.29 -12.21
C ALA A 380 -11.71 -23.56 -11.36
N ILE A 381 -11.81 -23.43 -10.04
CA ILE A 381 -11.63 -24.50 -9.05
C ILE A 381 -12.99 -25.11 -8.74
N ASN A 382 -13.07 -26.45 -8.73
CA ASN A 382 -14.26 -27.18 -8.36
C ASN A 382 -14.35 -27.35 -6.83
N PRO A 383 -15.32 -26.72 -6.14
CA PRO A 383 -15.47 -26.83 -4.69
C PRO A 383 -16.17 -28.12 -4.24
N GLY A 384 -16.38 -29.07 -5.14
CA GLY A 384 -17.01 -30.38 -4.86
C GLY A 384 -18.41 -30.56 -5.44
N ARG A 385 -19.16 -29.51 -5.78
CA ARG A 385 -20.48 -29.58 -6.43
C ARG A 385 -20.57 -28.53 -7.53
N VAL A 386 -20.44 -28.96 -8.77
CA VAL A 386 -20.57 -28.10 -9.95
C VAL A 386 -21.63 -28.64 -10.89
N PHE A 387 -22.31 -27.76 -11.61
CA PHE A 387 -23.47 -28.10 -12.46
C PHE A 387 -23.11 -28.27 -13.95
N GLY A 388 -21.85 -28.46 -14.29
CA GLY A 388 -21.43 -28.66 -15.68
C GLY A 388 -19.91 -28.72 -15.84
N GLN A 389 -19.46 -29.14 -17.02
CA GLN A 389 -18.05 -29.16 -17.36
C GLN A 389 -17.64 -27.92 -18.12
N LEU A 390 -16.45 -27.39 -17.82
CA LEU A 390 -15.86 -26.24 -18.50
C LEU A 390 -14.87 -26.68 -19.57
N LYS A 391 -14.81 -25.93 -20.66
CA LYS A 391 -13.78 -26.10 -21.69
C LYS A 391 -12.53 -25.33 -21.26
N GLY A 392 -11.38 -25.99 -21.23
CA GLY A 392 -10.11 -25.37 -20.85
C GLY A 392 -9.01 -26.38 -20.65
N ILE A 393 -7.92 -25.98 -19.99
CA ILE A 393 -6.80 -26.86 -19.66
C ILE A 393 -7.07 -27.49 -18.29
N PRO A 394 -7.32 -28.81 -18.20
CA PRO A 394 -7.55 -29.47 -16.93
C PRO A 394 -6.28 -29.45 -16.08
N THR A 395 -6.43 -29.17 -14.81
CA THR A 395 -5.33 -29.08 -13.84
C THR A 395 -5.84 -29.42 -12.44
N LYS A 396 -4.92 -29.42 -11.47
CA LYS A 396 -5.26 -29.44 -10.05
C LYS A 396 -4.77 -28.15 -9.40
N ASP A 397 -5.56 -27.63 -8.47
CA ASP A 397 -5.13 -26.51 -7.65
C ASP A 397 -3.87 -26.87 -6.84
N PRO A 398 -2.77 -26.13 -6.96
CA PRO A 398 -1.50 -26.50 -6.31
C PRO A 398 -1.54 -26.35 -4.78
N ALA A 399 -2.46 -25.56 -4.23
CA ALA A 399 -2.57 -25.36 -2.78
C ALA A 399 -3.29 -26.52 -2.08
N PHE A 400 -4.43 -26.98 -2.64
CA PHE A 400 -5.32 -27.95 -1.98
C PHE A 400 -5.56 -29.22 -2.79
N GLY A 401 -4.99 -29.31 -4.00
CA GLY A 401 -5.10 -30.50 -4.87
C GLY A 401 -6.49 -30.70 -5.48
N MET A 402 -7.38 -29.71 -5.39
CA MET A 402 -8.73 -29.76 -5.95
C MET A 402 -8.70 -29.78 -7.48
N GLU A 403 -9.69 -30.43 -8.08
CA GLU A 403 -9.84 -30.37 -9.55
C GLU A 403 -10.12 -28.95 -10.02
N ALA A 404 -9.42 -28.52 -11.04
CA ALA A 404 -9.53 -27.19 -11.60
C ALA A 404 -9.33 -27.16 -13.12
N VAL A 405 -9.78 -26.10 -13.76
CA VAL A 405 -9.63 -25.89 -15.21
C VAL A 405 -9.18 -24.47 -15.48
N TRP A 406 -8.12 -24.30 -16.27
CA TRP A 406 -7.72 -22.97 -16.76
C TRP A 406 -8.63 -22.56 -17.92
N ILE A 407 -9.42 -21.51 -17.71
CA ILE A 407 -10.40 -20.97 -18.65
C ILE A 407 -9.94 -19.63 -19.21
N GLU A 408 -10.54 -19.20 -20.30
CA GLU A 408 -10.38 -17.82 -20.79
C GLU A 408 -11.15 -16.84 -19.94
N PRO A 409 -10.68 -15.58 -19.77
CA PRO A 409 -11.36 -14.58 -18.93
C PRO A 409 -12.82 -14.33 -19.34
N SER A 410 -13.14 -14.49 -20.62
CA SER A 410 -14.51 -14.38 -21.16
C SER A 410 -15.48 -15.44 -20.61
N ALA A 411 -14.98 -16.57 -20.12
CA ALA A 411 -15.79 -17.66 -19.58
C ALA A 411 -16.01 -17.56 -18.05
N ARG A 412 -15.50 -16.50 -17.40
CA ARG A 412 -15.56 -16.30 -15.95
C ARG A 412 -16.98 -16.39 -15.39
N ASP A 413 -17.88 -15.56 -15.93
CA ASP A 413 -19.27 -15.47 -15.44
C ASP A 413 -20.01 -16.80 -15.63
N HIS A 414 -19.76 -17.48 -16.73
CA HIS A 414 -20.32 -18.81 -17.00
C HIS A 414 -19.79 -19.84 -16.01
N ALA A 415 -18.50 -19.85 -15.71
CA ALA A 415 -17.90 -20.75 -14.72
C ALA A 415 -18.47 -20.53 -13.31
N GLN A 416 -18.64 -19.26 -12.91
CA GLN A 416 -19.26 -18.93 -11.62
C GLN A 416 -20.72 -19.37 -11.55
N THR A 417 -21.49 -19.23 -12.63
CA THR A 417 -22.88 -19.71 -12.71
C THR A 417 -22.97 -21.24 -12.54
N LEU A 418 -21.97 -21.97 -13.02
CA LEU A 418 -21.87 -23.43 -12.85
C LEU A 418 -21.39 -23.84 -11.45
N GLY A 419 -21.06 -22.90 -10.57
CA GLY A 419 -20.62 -23.17 -9.20
C GLY A 419 -19.12 -23.30 -8.99
N TYR A 420 -18.29 -22.95 -9.99
CA TYR A 420 -16.84 -22.91 -9.84
C TYR A 420 -16.39 -21.64 -9.12
N THR A 421 -15.32 -21.76 -8.35
CA THR A 421 -14.61 -20.58 -7.80
C THR A 421 -13.52 -20.16 -8.79
N VAL A 422 -13.62 -18.95 -9.34
CA VAL A 422 -12.68 -18.46 -10.36
C VAL A 422 -11.70 -17.48 -9.76
N VAL A 423 -10.40 -17.76 -9.95
CA VAL A 423 -9.28 -16.97 -9.43
C VAL A 423 -8.23 -16.70 -10.51
N ASP A 424 -7.52 -15.59 -10.42
CA ASP A 424 -6.43 -15.23 -11.32
C ASP A 424 -5.11 -15.94 -10.97
N ALA A 425 -4.16 -15.95 -11.88
CA ALA A 425 -2.86 -16.62 -11.73
C ALA A 425 -2.08 -16.12 -10.49
N SER A 426 -2.10 -14.82 -10.22
CA SER A 426 -1.42 -14.24 -9.05
C SER A 426 -2.03 -14.71 -7.72
N THR A 427 -3.34 -14.89 -7.68
CA THR A 427 -4.04 -15.44 -6.52
C THR A 427 -3.68 -16.91 -6.29
N VAL A 428 -3.59 -17.71 -7.36
CA VAL A 428 -3.17 -19.12 -7.26
C VAL A 428 -1.79 -19.24 -6.62
N VAL A 429 -0.80 -18.49 -7.11
CA VAL A 429 0.57 -18.49 -6.55
C VAL A 429 0.57 -18.01 -5.10
N ALA A 430 -0.14 -16.93 -4.80
CA ALA A 430 -0.20 -16.37 -3.45
C ALA A 430 -0.89 -17.31 -2.45
N THR A 431 -1.94 -18.03 -2.87
CA THR A 431 -2.64 -19.02 -2.05
C THR A 431 -1.76 -20.23 -1.78
N HIS A 432 -1.05 -20.73 -2.80
CA HIS A 432 -0.11 -21.84 -2.63
C HIS A 432 1.03 -21.45 -1.69
N LEU A 433 1.61 -20.26 -1.85
CA LEU A 433 2.62 -19.72 -0.93
C LEU A 433 2.08 -19.61 0.50
N SER A 434 0.84 -19.14 0.67
CA SER A 434 0.17 -19.05 1.97
C SER A 434 0.06 -20.43 2.63
N HIS A 435 -0.37 -21.43 1.87
CA HIS A 435 -0.50 -22.81 2.35
C HIS A 435 0.86 -23.40 2.77
N ILE A 436 1.89 -23.26 1.93
CA ILE A 436 3.26 -23.72 2.24
C ILE A 436 3.80 -23.07 3.51
N VAL A 437 3.66 -21.76 3.66
CA VAL A 437 4.12 -21.04 4.86
C VAL A 437 3.37 -21.50 6.11
N GLN A 438 2.08 -21.78 6.02
CA GLN A 438 1.30 -22.30 7.17
C GLN A 438 1.76 -23.71 7.58
N VAL A 439 1.99 -24.60 6.62
CA VAL A 439 2.44 -25.98 6.89
C VAL A 439 3.84 -26.00 7.50
N HIS A 440 4.73 -25.15 7.00
CA HIS A 440 6.13 -25.06 7.42
C HIS A 440 6.42 -23.89 8.36
N ALA A 441 5.40 -23.33 9.03
CA ALA A 441 5.57 -22.18 9.93
C ALA A 441 6.61 -22.45 11.05
N HIS A 442 6.71 -23.69 11.51
CA HIS A 442 7.65 -24.11 12.55
C HIS A 442 9.12 -24.09 12.09
N GLU A 443 9.39 -24.25 10.79
CA GLU A 443 10.74 -24.16 10.22
C GLU A 443 11.19 -22.70 10.02
N LEU A 444 10.22 -21.79 9.84
CA LEU A 444 10.46 -20.35 9.66
C LEU A 444 10.68 -19.59 10.97
N LEU A 445 10.41 -20.21 12.11
CA LEU A 445 10.61 -19.60 13.43
C LEU A 445 11.97 -20.01 13.99
N GLY A 446 12.91 -19.08 14.02
CA GLY A 446 14.26 -19.28 14.57
C GLY A 446 14.46 -18.61 15.92
N HIS A 447 15.73 -18.58 16.35
CA HIS A 447 16.14 -17.94 17.61
C HIS A 447 15.89 -16.43 17.61
N GLU A 448 16.17 -15.77 16.47
CA GLU A 448 16.02 -14.32 16.34
C GLU A 448 14.55 -13.90 16.46
N GLU A 449 13.62 -14.62 15.80
CA GLU A 449 12.20 -14.35 15.84
C GLU A 449 11.67 -14.49 17.28
N VAL A 450 12.04 -15.58 17.98
CA VAL A 450 11.63 -15.80 19.37
C VAL A 450 12.24 -14.75 20.28
N GLN A 451 13.49 -14.36 20.10
CA GLN A 451 14.12 -13.28 20.87
C GLN A 451 13.38 -11.95 20.67
N HIS A 452 12.99 -11.61 19.44
CA HIS A 452 12.19 -10.42 19.16
C HIS A 452 10.80 -10.47 19.83
N LEU A 453 10.15 -11.63 19.84
CA LEU A 453 8.87 -11.81 20.52
C LEU A 453 9.01 -11.60 22.02
N LEU A 454 10.05 -12.16 22.65
CA LEU A 454 10.35 -11.99 24.07
C LEU A 454 10.71 -10.54 24.42
N ASN A 455 11.50 -9.87 23.59
CA ASN A 455 11.83 -8.44 23.75
C ASN A 455 10.56 -7.57 23.70
N THR A 456 9.60 -7.95 22.88
CA THR A 456 8.31 -7.26 22.80
C THR A 456 7.47 -7.49 24.06
N LEU A 457 7.43 -8.72 24.58
CA LEU A 457 6.77 -9.06 25.82
C LEU A 457 7.43 -8.37 27.03
N GLN A 458 8.76 -8.26 27.03
CA GLN A 458 9.55 -7.63 28.10
C GLN A 458 9.16 -6.16 28.33
N LYS A 459 8.70 -5.44 27.29
CA LYS A 459 8.22 -4.05 27.43
C LYS A 459 6.99 -3.94 28.33
N GLY A 460 6.13 -4.98 28.34
CA GLY A 460 4.90 -5.02 29.15
C GLY A 460 5.01 -5.86 30.43
N ALA A 461 5.92 -6.85 30.46
CA ALA A 461 6.09 -7.79 31.56
C ALA A 461 7.59 -8.15 31.75
N PRO A 462 8.43 -7.19 32.18
CA PRO A 462 9.88 -7.39 32.23
C PRO A 462 10.30 -8.54 33.17
N LYS A 463 9.72 -8.63 34.34
CA LYS A 463 10.06 -9.67 35.33
C LYS A 463 9.78 -11.09 34.83
N LEU A 464 8.69 -11.27 34.10
CA LEU A 464 8.30 -12.57 33.55
C LEU A 464 9.35 -13.14 32.60
N VAL A 465 9.91 -12.31 31.73
CA VAL A 465 10.94 -12.72 30.78
C VAL A 465 12.29 -12.95 31.49
N GLU A 466 12.68 -12.07 32.41
CA GLU A 466 13.92 -12.17 33.18
C GLU A 466 13.95 -13.40 34.11
N ASP A 467 12.81 -13.77 34.66
CA ASP A 467 12.69 -14.97 35.52
C ASP A 467 12.76 -16.26 34.67
N LEU A 468 12.23 -16.25 33.43
CA LEU A 468 12.25 -17.43 32.55
C LEU A 468 13.62 -17.64 31.92
N ILE A 469 14.19 -16.62 31.27
CA ILE A 469 15.41 -16.72 30.47
C ILE A 469 16.50 -15.78 30.99
N PRO A 470 17.73 -16.28 31.23
CA PRO A 470 18.20 -17.67 31.11
C PRO A 470 18.02 -18.49 32.37
N ARG A 471 17.35 -17.93 33.40
CA ARG A 471 17.35 -18.43 34.79
C ARG A 471 16.72 -19.82 34.92
N VAL A 472 15.58 -20.04 34.28
CA VAL A 472 14.81 -21.29 34.40
C VAL A 472 15.05 -22.19 33.20
N MET A 473 15.09 -21.63 32.00
CA MET A 473 15.33 -22.39 30.77
C MET A 473 16.13 -21.62 29.73
N PRO A 474 16.92 -22.32 28.88
CA PRO A 474 17.63 -21.67 27.79
C PRO A 474 16.68 -21.28 26.66
N LEU A 475 17.03 -20.22 25.92
CA LEU A 475 16.26 -19.75 24.75
C LEU A 475 15.97 -20.90 23.76
N SER A 476 16.95 -21.78 23.52
CA SER A 476 16.79 -22.93 22.60
C SER A 476 15.66 -23.89 23.00
N ALA A 477 15.37 -24.03 24.28
CA ALA A 477 14.24 -24.85 24.77
C ALA A 477 12.91 -24.13 24.54
N VAL A 478 12.86 -22.82 24.74
CA VAL A 478 11.68 -21.99 24.43
C VAL A 478 11.38 -22.04 22.92
N VAL A 479 12.39 -21.90 22.06
CA VAL A 479 12.26 -22.04 20.60
C VAL A 479 11.63 -23.37 20.23
N ARG A 480 12.10 -24.48 20.82
CA ARG A 480 11.53 -25.81 20.56
C ARG A 480 10.06 -25.92 20.94
N VAL A 481 9.65 -25.35 22.07
CA VAL A 481 8.22 -25.33 22.45
C VAL A 481 7.39 -24.54 21.44
N PHE A 482 7.84 -23.36 21.03
CA PHE A 482 7.15 -22.53 20.05
C PHE A 482 7.06 -23.21 18.68
N GLN A 483 8.15 -23.82 18.23
CA GLN A 483 8.18 -24.63 17.02
C GLN A 483 7.21 -25.82 17.11
N GLY A 484 7.18 -26.49 18.25
CA GLY A 484 6.25 -27.60 18.50
C GLY A 484 4.78 -27.17 18.42
N LEU A 485 4.43 -26.02 18.97
CA LEU A 485 3.08 -25.45 18.86
C LEU A 485 2.70 -25.17 17.40
N LEU A 486 3.57 -24.45 16.66
CA LEU A 486 3.35 -24.14 15.25
C LEU A 486 3.28 -25.40 14.36
N ALA A 487 4.10 -26.42 14.65
CA ALA A 487 4.08 -27.69 13.96
C ALA A 487 2.72 -28.41 14.12
N GLU A 488 2.02 -28.17 15.22
CA GLU A 488 0.68 -28.67 15.48
C GLU A 488 -0.42 -27.63 15.13
N ARG A 489 -0.08 -26.60 14.35
CA ARG A 489 -0.97 -25.51 13.89
C ARG A 489 -1.61 -24.71 15.03
N VAL A 490 -0.94 -24.63 16.17
CA VAL A 490 -1.36 -23.76 17.28
C VAL A 490 -0.66 -22.41 17.14
N PRO A 491 -1.39 -21.32 16.91
CA PRO A 491 -0.81 -19.98 16.79
C PRO A 491 -0.18 -19.52 18.11
N ILE A 492 0.97 -18.85 18.02
CA ILE A 492 1.71 -18.36 19.18
C ILE A 492 1.37 -16.90 19.53
N ARG A 493 0.23 -16.38 19.07
CA ARG A 493 -0.21 -14.98 19.32
C ARG A 493 -0.28 -14.61 20.80
N ASN A 494 -0.71 -15.55 21.63
CA ASN A 494 -0.82 -15.34 23.07
C ASN A 494 0.49 -15.66 23.80
N ILE A 495 1.55 -14.93 23.44
CA ILE A 495 2.90 -15.11 23.97
C ILE A 495 2.92 -15.03 25.50
N ARG A 496 2.10 -14.15 26.09
CA ARG A 496 2.05 -13.96 27.54
C ARG A 496 1.63 -15.25 28.25
N THR A 497 0.51 -15.85 27.87
CA THR A 497 0.05 -17.12 28.47
C THR A 497 1.06 -18.24 28.25
N ILE A 498 1.69 -18.32 27.07
CA ILE A 498 2.73 -19.31 26.78
C ILE A 498 3.89 -19.15 27.75
N VAL A 499 4.43 -17.94 27.92
CA VAL A 499 5.59 -17.66 28.76
C VAL A 499 5.25 -17.82 30.26
N GLU A 500 4.05 -17.41 30.70
CA GLU A 500 3.56 -17.63 32.06
C GLU A 500 3.49 -19.13 32.39
N THR A 501 2.95 -19.94 31.50
CA THR A 501 2.87 -21.41 31.68
C THR A 501 4.26 -22.04 31.69
N LEU A 502 5.17 -21.58 30.82
CA LEU A 502 6.56 -22.07 30.83
C LEU A 502 7.26 -21.72 32.14
N ALA A 503 7.11 -20.50 32.67
CA ALA A 503 7.72 -20.07 33.93
C ALA A 503 7.20 -20.88 35.11
N GLU A 504 5.93 -21.29 35.11
CA GLU A 504 5.33 -22.09 36.15
C GLU A 504 5.80 -23.56 36.15
N HIS A 505 5.87 -24.18 34.95
CA HIS A 505 6.09 -25.61 34.81
C HIS A 505 7.53 -26.01 34.54
N ALA A 506 8.36 -25.17 33.92
CA ALA A 506 9.75 -25.48 33.56
C ALA A 506 10.65 -25.80 34.78
N PRO A 507 10.48 -25.18 35.97
CA PRO A 507 11.25 -25.57 37.17
C PRO A 507 11.06 -27.03 37.57
N ARG A 508 9.91 -27.63 37.22
CA ARG A 508 9.57 -29.02 37.62
C ARG A 508 9.94 -30.02 36.52
N THR A 509 9.88 -29.61 35.26
CA THR A 509 10.10 -30.51 34.13
C THR A 509 10.78 -29.78 32.97
N PRO A 510 12.05 -30.08 32.66
CA PRO A 510 12.79 -29.39 31.60
C PRO A 510 12.47 -29.93 30.19
N ASP A 511 11.67 -30.98 30.03
CA ASP A 511 11.35 -31.59 28.74
C ASP A 511 10.43 -30.67 27.92
N PRO A 512 10.88 -30.20 26.74
CA PRO A 512 10.08 -29.33 25.87
C PRO A 512 8.74 -29.95 25.45
N THR A 513 8.65 -31.27 25.30
CA THR A 513 7.42 -31.98 24.90
C THR A 513 6.37 -31.91 25.99
N VAL A 514 6.78 -32.11 27.24
CA VAL A 514 5.87 -32.00 28.40
C VAL A 514 5.42 -30.55 28.57
N LEU A 515 6.35 -29.59 28.45
CA LEU A 515 6.04 -28.16 28.51
C LEU A 515 5.08 -27.73 27.41
N GLN A 516 5.26 -28.21 26.17
CA GLN A 516 4.33 -27.97 25.06
C GLN A 516 2.91 -28.44 25.41
N ASN A 517 2.77 -29.61 26.02
CA ASN A 517 1.46 -30.12 26.44
C ASN A 517 0.81 -29.24 27.50
N GLN A 518 1.57 -28.73 28.49
CA GLN A 518 1.05 -27.80 29.49
C GLN A 518 0.61 -26.47 28.87
N VAL A 519 1.40 -25.93 27.96
CA VAL A 519 1.04 -24.72 27.21
C VAL A 519 -0.24 -24.95 26.38
N ARG A 520 -0.40 -26.11 25.74
CA ARG A 520 -1.62 -26.42 25.00
C ARG A 520 -2.85 -26.49 25.88
N ILE A 521 -2.75 -27.04 27.09
CA ILE A 521 -3.83 -27.04 28.08
C ILE A 521 -4.22 -25.60 28.43
N ALA A 522 -3.24 -24.74 28.72
CA ALA A 522 -3.48 -23.32 29.02
C ALA A 522 -4.10 -22.57 27.84
N LEU A 523 -3.76 -22.95 26.60
CA LEU A 523 -4.33 -22.40 25.35
C LEU A 523 -5.60 -23.13 24.89
N GLY A 524 -6.11 -24.13 25.62
CA GLY A 524 -7.18 -25.03 25.19
C GLY A 524 -8.42 -24.28 24.69
N ARG A 525 -8.81 -23.20 25.37
CA ARG A 525 -9.94 -22.36 24.93
C ARG A 525 -9.71 -21.72 23.55
N GLN A 526 -8.51 -21.25 23.30
CA GLN A 526 -8.12 -20.67 22.00
C GLN A 526 -8.07 -21.75 20.93
N ILE A 527 -7.44 -22.89 21.22
CA ILE A 527 -7.29 -24.02 20.28
C ILE A 527 -8.68 -24.52 19.82
N VAL A 528 -9.58 -24.77 20.77
CA VAL A 528 -10.94 -25.25 20.47
C VAL A 528 -11.75 -24.22 19.70
N GLN A 529 -11.56 -22.93 19.99
CA GLN A 529 -12.24 -21.86 19.27
C GLN A 529 -11.71 -21.71 17.83
N ASP A 530 -10.41 -21.84 17.61
CA ASP A 530 -9.79 -21.77 16.28
C ASP A 530 -10.22 -22.98 15.40
N ILE A 531 -10.48 -24.15 15.99
CA ILE A 531 -10.92 -25.35 15.28
C ILE A 531 -12.44 -25.33 14.99
N ALA A 532 -13.27 -25.13 16.02
CA ALA A 532 -14.72 -25.29 15.93
C ALA A 532 -15.49 -23.94 15.83
N GLY A 533 -14.79 -22.81 15.84
CA GLY A 533 -15.42 -21.50 15.80
C GLY A 533 -16.33 -21.23 17.02
N ILE A 534 -17.39 -20.47 16.79
CA ILE A 534 -18.34 -20.04 17.84
C ILE A 534 -19.39 -21.15 18.14
N SER A 535 -19.47 -22.21 17.32
CA SER A 535 -20.44 -23.30 17.52
C SER A 535 -20.31 -23.91 18.92
N GLY A 536 -21.45 -24.17 19.57
CA GLY A 536 -21.49 -24.66 20.94
C GLY A 536 -21.00 -26.11 21.12
N GLU A 537 -20.93 -26.91 20.06
CA GLU A 537 -20.58 -28.33 20.07
C GLU A 537 -19.30 -28.58 19.27
N LEU A 538 -18.45 -29.45 19.81
CA LEU A 538 -17.23 -29.93 19.15
C LEU A 538 -17.47 -31.36 18.64
N PRO A 539 -17.58 -31.61 17.31
CA PRO A 539 -17.68 -32.96 16.79
C PRO A 539 -16.32 -33.66 16.90
N VAL A 540 -16.29 -34.86 17.48
CA VAL A 540 -15.04 -35.58 17.70
C VAL A 540 -15.12 -37.02 17.23
N ILE A 541 -13.98 -37.53 16.77
CA ILE A 541 -13.66 -38.95 16.59
C ILE A 541 -12.96 -39.41 17.87
N THR A 542 -13.27 -40.58 18.37
CA THR A 542 -12.57 -41.19 19.51
C THR A 542 -11.97 -42.53 19.12
N LEU A 543 -11.09 -43.06 19.93
CA LEU A 543 -10.62 -44.45 19.82
C LEU A 543 -11.50 -45.37 20.68
N GLU A 544 -11.70 -46.59 20.26
CA GLU A 544 -12.30 -47.63 21.11
C GLU A 544 -11.42 -47.90 22.32
N PRO A 545 -11.98 -48.17 23.52
CA PRO A 545 -11.22 -48.32 24.76
C PRO A 545 -10.11 -49.37 24.69
N ASP A 546 -10.34 -50.48 23.97
CA ASP A 546 -9.35 -51.55 23.82
C ASP A 546 -8.16 -51.12 22.96
N LEU A 547 -8.41 -50.35 21.88
CA LEU A 547 -7.38 -49.79 21.03
C LEU A 547 -6.59 -48.69 21.78
N GLU A 548 -7.27 -47.84 22.53
CA GLU A 548 -6.65 -46.79 23.33
C GLU A 548 -5.71 -47.38 24.40
N ARG A 549 -6.13 -48.46 25.09
CA ARG A 549 -5.28 -49.16 26.06
C ARG A 549 -4.05 -49.78 25.42
N LEU A 550 -4.20 -50.44 24.26
CA LEU A 550 -3.07 -51.01 23.53
C LEU A 550 -2.04 -49.94 23.12
N LEU A 551 -2.51 -48.84 22.60
CA LEU A 551 -1.67 -47.69 22.23
C LEU A 551 -0.98 -47.08 23.45
N SER A 552 -1.68 -46.93 24.57
CA SER A 552 -1.12 -46.44 25.82
C SER A 552 -0.02 -47.33 26.38
N ASN A 553 -0.22 -48.66 26.34
CA ASN A 553 0.78 -49.61 26.80
C ASN A 553 2.03 -49.62 25.89
N SER A 554 1.85 -49.51 24.57
CA SER A 554 2.99 -49.41 23.63
C SER A 554 3.80 -48.13 23.78
N VAL A 555 3.16 -47.00 24.02
CA VAL A 555 3.87 -45.71 24.27
C VAL A 555 4.61 -45.74 25.60
N THR A 556 4.02 -46.32 26.66
CA THR A 556 4.66 -46.40 27.97
C THR A 556 5.85 -47.36 27.98
N GLY A 557 5.77 -48.48 27.20
CA GLY A 557 6.85 -49.45 27.02
C GLY A 557 8.00 -48.96 26.13
N ALA A 558 7.75 -48.11 25.15
CA ALA A 558 8.76 -47.57 24.25
C ALA A 558 9.64 -46.47 24.88
N GLY A 559 9.17 -45.83 25.96
CA GLY A 559 9.91 -44.80 26.69
C GLY A 559 11.24 -45.26 27.30
N ALA A 560 11.48 -46.57 27.43
CA ALA A 560 12.72 -47.16 27.93
C ALA A 560 13.85 -47.29 26.87
N ASN A 561 13.54 -47.23 25.56
CA ASN A 561 14.51 -47.52 24.49
C ASN A 561 14.78 -46.37 23.51
N GLY A 562 14.32 -45.15 23.79
CA GLY A 562 14.67 -43.95 23.02
C GLY A 562 14.15 -43.89 21.57
N ASN A 563 13.43 -44.92 21.09
CA ASN A 563 12.88 -44.93 19.74
C ASN A 563 11.46 -44.36 19.76
N GLN A 564 11.30 -43.20 19.18
CA GLN A 564 10.08 -42.36 19.24
C GLN A 564 8.95 -42.82 18.30
N SER A 565 9.04 -43.99 17.68
CA SER A 565 7.93 -44.57 16.93
C SER A 565 7.01 -45.33 17.91
N PRO A 566 5.68 -45.16 17.81
CA PRO A 566 4.79 -46.08 18.53
C PRO A 566 5.18 -47.50 18.06
N GLY A 567 5.58 -48.36 19.01
CA GLY A 567 5.94 -49.75 18.74
C GLY A 567 4.71 -50.58 18.29
N LEU A 568 4.00 -50.03 17.29
CA LEU A 568 2.81 -50.68 16.71
C LEU A 568 3.23 -51.69 15.66
N GLU A 569 2.55 -52.83 15.65
CA GLU A 569 2.64 -53.72 14.51
C GLU A 569 2.32 -52.98 13.22
N PRO A 570 3.14 -53.10 12.15
CA PRO A 570 2.96 -52.33 10.91
C PRO A 570 1.53 -52.42 10.36
N GLY A 571 0.90 -53.58 10.40
CA GLY A 571 -0.47 -53.76 9.94
C GLY A 571 -1.55 -53.08 10.79
N LEU A 572 -1.29 -52.81 12.08
CA LEU A 572 -2.19 -52.04 12.92
C LEU A 572 -2.02 -50.53 12.65
N ALA A 573 -0.78 -50.08 12.43
CA ALA A 573 -0.48 -48.70 12.10
C ALA A 573 -1.14 -48.24 10.78
N GLU A 574 -1.04 -49.04 9.72
CA GLU A 574 -1.67 -48.77 8.42
C GLU A 574 -3.21 -48.76 8.52
N ARG A 575 -3.81 -49.72 9.23
CA ARG A 575 -5.27 -49.76 9.44
C ARG A 575 -5.75 -48.54 10.22
N LEU A 576 -5.03 -48.14 11.26
CA LEU A 576 -5.36 -46.94 12.04
C LEU A 576 -5.31 -45.67 11.17
N GLN A 577 -4.27 -45.51 10.35
CA GLN A 577 -4.16 -44.41 9.42
C GLN A 577 -5.33 -44.36 8.42
N LEU A 578 -5.65 -45.50 7.80
CA LEU A 578 -6.73 -45.60 6.83
C LEU A 578 -8.09 -45.25 7.46
N ARG A 579 -8.41 -45.82 8.63
CA ARG A 579 -9.69 -45.57 9.33
C ARG A 579 -9.84 -44.14 9.80
N LEU A 580 -8.76 -43.56 10.30
CA LEU A 580 -8.77 -42.14 10.72
C LEU A 580 -8.88 -41.22 9.50
N ALA A 581 -8.22 -41.55 8.38
CA ALA A 581 -8.35 -40.79 7.14
C ALA A 581 -9.78 -40.82 6.60
N GLU A 582 -10.42 -42.00 6.56
CA GLU A 582 -11.82 -42.16 6.14
C GLU A 582 -12.78 -41.38 7.06
N SER A 583 -12.53 -41.41 8.37
CA SER A 583 -13.37 -40.70 9.35
C SER A 583 -13.21 -39.20 9.27
N ALA A 584 -11.98 -38.72 9.08
CA ALA A 584 -11.68 -37.32 8.86
C ALA A 584 -12.33 -36.79 7.58
N GLN A 585 -12.21 -37.54 6.47
CA GLN A 585 -12.83 -37.17 5.20
C GLN A 585 -14.36 -37.10 5.29
N ARG A 586 -15.00 -37.97 6.06
CA ARG A 586 -16.46 -37.90 6.28
C ARG A 586 -16.87 -36.66 7.02
N GLN A 587 -16.13 -36.23 8.05
CA GLN A 587 -16.40 -34.99 8.77
C GLN A 587 -16.22 -33.77 7.87
N GLU A 588 -15.15 -33.74 7.08
CA GLU A 588 -14.91 -32.65 6.12
C GLU A 588 -16.02 -32.54 5.06
N LEU A 589 -16.50 -33.68 4.52
CA LEU A 589 -17.62 -33.70 3.58
C LEU A 589 -18.93 -33.23 4.20
N ALA A 590 -19.08 -33.38 5.54
CA ALA A 590 -20.20 -32.84 6.30
C ALA A 590 -20.03 -31.35 6.65
N GLY A 591 -18.89 -30.73 6.29
CA GLY A 591 -18.56 -29.35 6.65
C GLY A 591 -18.14 -29.17 8.12
N GLU A 592 -17.71 -30.24 8.78
CA GLU A 592 -17.31 -30.26 10.19
C GLU A 592 -15.79 -30.46 10.30
N PRO A 593 -15.12 -29.86 11.32
CA PRO A 593 -13.69 -30.06 11.50
C PRO A 593 -13.39 -31.50 11.93
N ALA A 594 -12.35 -32.10 11.37
CA ALA A 594 -11.87 -33.41 11.76
C ALA A 594 -11.07 -33.34 13.06
N VAL A 595 -11.62 -33.80 14.16
CA VAL A 595 -11.01 -33.75 15.50
C VAL A 595 -10.94 -35.14 16.10
N LEU A 596 -9.72 -35.58 16.40
CA LEU A 596 -9.46 -36.83 17.14
C LEU A 596 -9.24 -36.48 18.62
N LEU A 597 -10.09 -37.00 19.50
CA LEU A 597 -10.01 -36.83 20.95
C LEU A 597 -9.43 -38.10 21.61
N VAL A 598 -8.33 -37.94 22.36
CA VAL A 598 -7.56 -39.05 22.94
C VAL A 598 -7.07 -38.75 24.36
N ALA A 599 -6.56 -39.77 25.04
CA ALA A 599 -5.90 -39.63 26.33
C ALA A 599 -4.64 -38.74 26.22
N PRO A 600 -4.32 -37.94 27.24
CA PRO A 600 -3.19 -36.98 27.23
C PRO A 600 -1.85 -37.63 26.89
N GLN A 601 -1.62 -38.89 27.32
CA GLN A 601 -0.37 -39.62 27.06
C GLN A 601 -0.19 -39.94 25.57
N LEU A 602 -1.29 -40.16 24.82
CA LEU A 602 -1.27 -40.53 23.42
C LEU A 602 -1.22 -39.35 22.46
N ARG A 603 -1.68 -38.19 22.93
CA ARG A 603 -1.92 -37.03 22.08
C ARG A 603 -0.70 -36.67 21.20
N HIS A 604 0.47 -36.43 21.83
CA HIS A 604 1.66 -35.98 21.11
C HIS A 604 2.14 -37.03 20.08
N THR A 605 2.16 -38.31 20.47
CA THR A 605 2.58 -39.42 19.62
C THR A 605 1.65 -39.57 18.42
N LEU A 606 0.32 -39.56 18.65
CA LEU A 606 -0.67 -39.65 17.58
C LEU A 606 -0.69 -38.41 16.68
N ALA A 607 -0.56 -37.23 17.24
CA ALA A 607 -0.47 -36.00 16.44
C ALA A 607 0.72 -36.03 15.47
N ARG A 608 1.89 -36.48 15.95
CA ARG A 608 3.08 -36.63 15.14
C ARG A 608 2.92 -37.75 14.08
N PHE A 609 2.33 -38.89 14.46
CA PHE A 609 2.12 -40.02 13.57
C PHE A 609 1.12 -39.73 12.45
N MET A 610 0.04 -39.02 12.75
CA MET A 610 -1.02 -38.70 11.80
C MET A 610 -0.72 -37.51 10.89
N ARG A 611 0.23 -36.63 11.25
CA ARG A 611 0.52 -35.39 10.54
C ARG A 611 0.79 -35.59 9.04
N ALA A 612 1.55 -36.63 8.68
CA ALA A 612 1.89 -36.89 7.28
C ALA A 612 0.75 -37.59 6.52
N ALA A 613 -0.04 -38.41 7.19
CA ALA A 613 -1.10 -39.21 6.57
C ALA A 613 -2.42 -38.45 6.42
N VAL A 614 -2.79 -37.66 7.43
CA VAL A 614 -4.03 -36.88 7.47
C VAL A 614 -3.72 -35.45 7.98
N PRO A 615 -3.22 -34.57 7.12
CA PRO A 615 -2.81 -33.25 7.53
C PRO A 615 -3.94 -32.37 8.12
N SER A 616 -5.19 -32.65 7.77
CA SER A 616 -6.37 -31.91 8.23
C SER A 616 -6.85 -32.34 9.64
N LEU A 617 -6.36 -33.47 10.15
CA LEU A 617 -6.81 -34.00 11.44
C LEU A 617 -6.20 -33.24 12.62
N HIS A 618 -7.06 -32.67 13.46
CA HIS A 618 -6.67 -32.06 14.73
C HIS A 618 -6.69 -33.10 15.85
N VAL A 619 -5.57 -33.30 16.53
CA VAL A 619 -5.49 -34.24 17.66
C VAL A 619 -5.51 -33.46 18.97
N LEU A 620 -6.55 -33.64 19.76
CA LEU A 620 -6.76 -33.00 21.06
C LEU A 620 -6.75 -34.03 22.20
N ALA A 621 -6.19 -33.63 23.33
CA ALA A 621 -6.39 -34.36 24.58
C ALA A 621 -7.64 -33.82 25.30
N TRP A 622 -8.34 -34.70 26.04
CA TRP A 622 -9.56 -34.29 26.71
C TRP A 622 -9.35 -33.21 27.81
N ASN A 623 -8.16 -33.08 28.38
CA ASN A 623 -7.81 -31.99 29.28
C ASN A 623 -7.49 -30.64 28.58
N GLU A 624 -7.46 -30.62 27.24
CA GLU A 624 -7.37 -29.38 26.44
C GLU A 624 -8.75 -28.78 26.16
N ILE A 625 -9.85 -29.51 26.39
CA ILE A 625 -11.21 -29.06 26.14
C ILE A 625 -11.71 -28.24 27.32
N PRO A 626 -12.18 -27.00 27.09
CA PRO A 626 -12.78 -26.20 28.14
C PRO A 626 -14.11 -26.77 28.65
N ASP A 627 -14.40 -26.64 29.96
CA ASP A 627 -15.61 -27.16 30.62
C ASP A 627 -16.93 -26.65 30.01
N ASN A 628 -16.90 -25.49 29.36
CA ASN A 628 -18.06 -24.85 28.74
C ASN A 628 -18.38 -25.37 27.31
N ARG A 629 -17.58 -26.29 26.76
CA ARG A 629 -17.79 -26.87 25.43
C ARG A 629 -18.44 -28.26 25.52
N LYS A 630 -19.52 -28.44 24.77
CA LYS A 630 -20.14 -29.75 24.58
C LYS A 630 -19.38 -30.54 23.52
N VAL A 631 -19.08 -31.78 23.82
CA VAL A 631 -18.44 -32.72 22.92
C VAL A 631 -19.49 -33.63 22.32
N ARG A 632 -19.53 -33.74 20.99
CA ARG A 632 -20.43 -34.64 20.26
C ARG A 632 -19.61 -35.73 19.59
N LEU A 633 -19.83 -36.96 20.04
CA LEU A 633 -19.20 -38.13 19.45
C LEU A 633 -19.79 -38.40 18.05
N VAL A 634 -18.92 -38.41 17.03
CA VAL A 634 -19.32 -38.71 15.65
C VAL A 634 -19.02 -40.19 15.31
N THR A 635 -17.82 -40.64 15.62
CA THR A 635 -17.37 -42.04 15.32
C THR A 635 -16.34 -42.47 16.35
N ALA A 636 -16.38 -43.74 16.72
CA ALA A 636 -15.33 -44.43 17.47
C ALA A 636 -14.55 -45.34 16.52
N VAL A 637 -13.22 -45.18 16.48
CA VAL A 637 -12.34 -45.99 15.63
C VAL A 637 -11.78 -47.14 16.44
N GLY A 638 -12.06 -48.38 15.98
CA GLY A 638 -11.62 -49.64 16.59
C GLY A 638 -10.55 -50.36 15.74
N ARG A 639 -10.25 -51.59 16.14
CA ARG A 639 -9.29 -52.47 15.45
C ARG A 639 -9.63 -52.78 13.99
#